data_56545d175183f4bc43a807b56bd1df56
#
_entry.id   56545d175183f4bc43a807b56bd1df56
#
_cell.length_a   1.000
_cell.length_b   1.000
_cell.length_c   1.000
_cell.angle_alpha   90.00
_cell.angle_beta   90.00
_cell.angle_gamma   90.00
#
_symmetry.space_group_name_H-M   'P 1'
#
loop_
_entity.id
_entity.type
_entity.pdbx_description
1 polymer ?
#
loop_
_entity_poly.entity_id
_entity_poly.type
_entity_poly.pdbx_seq_one_letter_code
_entity_poly.pdbx_strand_id
1 'polypeptide(L)'
;MAALNIASKANQATTFPALLVAHYAKESDPNASINVHFEEAEALKSGEKAAVELVVRSGTSKVGTENVTSGLIEAYPFLQSKHENLVGSKQALPYKIQALTVSQVKEWLARSILFFPTDFKSVEGPLHELDAHLTLRSHVVGYTLTVADLSVWGAIRGNKVAYTTVKKGNMLNVSRWFKFVDDTNLWIAEAITLANAQVQAKRSAKSSEGASYDIALPDTNKGVVTRFPPEPSGYLHIGHAKAALLNDYFAHEKYKGTLICRFDDTNPSKEKEEFQDAIVEDLALMGIRPDKTSYTSDYFDELYQYCITMLKEGNAYADDTEQETMKKQRWDGLPSERRNASVEDNLAHFEEMKQGTTEGARWCVRAKISVDNPNKAMRDPVIYRCNLLPHHRTGNKWKMYPIYDFCCPIVDSMEGVTHALRTIEYRDRNPQYDWMLEKLKLRKVHIWDFARMNFIRTFLSKRKLTKLVDEGRVWGWDDPRFPTIRGIRRRGMTIDALREFILKQGPSRNIVNLDWTLFWATNKKYIDPVAPRHTAISKEHIVTARVKGARMAPYTEDKPKHGKNPELGLKKVAYSDEILIEQTDARNFVHDEELTLMNWGNAYVRKISHSLNPLTHSTVTALELELHLQGDVKTTKQKVTWLSTKGQELIPVELVDFDYLITKDIIEKEDDVELCLNDHTEFRSEAFADCNVADLQKDHVIQFERKGYFRVDRPFQHGKPAVLFNIPTGKATK
;
A
#
# COMPACT_ATOMS: atom_id res chain seq x y z
N MET A 1 -28.24 25.93 -11.07
CA MET A 1 -27.24 24.90 -10.74
C MET A 1 -26.69 25.20 -9.35
N ALA A 2 -26.73 24.24 -8.46
CA ALA A 2 -26.08 24.32 -7.17
C ALA A 2 -24.83 23.43 -7.16
N ALA A 3 -23.79 23.81 -6.41
CA ALA A 3 -22.61 23.01 -6.25
C ALA A 3 -22.35 22.78 -4.74
N LEU A 4 -22.12 21.54 -4.35
CA LEU A 4 -21.72 21.15 -3.01
C LEU A 4 -20.22 20.87 -3.00
N ASN A 5 -19.44 21.73 -2.37
CA ASN A 5 -18.01 21.59 -2.22
C ASN A 5 -17.70 20.93 -0.87
N ILE A 6 -17.01 19.80 -0.89
CA ILE A 6 -16.65 19.02 0.31
C ILE A 6 -15.13 19.01 0.45
N ALA A 7 -14.61 19.34 1.65
CA ALA A 7 -13.19 19.25 1.92
C ALA A 7 -12.73 17.78 1.92
N SER A 8 -11.78 17.43 1.08
CA SER A 8 -11.29 16.06 0.85
C SER A 8 -10.66 15.39 2.08
N LYS A 9 -10.26 16.18 3.08
CA LYS A 9 -9.69 15.72 4.35
C LYS A 9 -10.66 15.84 5.54
N ALA A 10 -11.89 16.29 5.31
CA ALA A 10 -12.86 16.46 6.38
C ALA A 10 -13.32 15.12 6.96
N ASN A 11 -13.77 15.14 8.22
CA ASN A 11 -14.32 13.96 8.88
C ASN A 11 -15.58 13.48 8.17
N GLN A 12 -15.70 12.17 7.93
CA GLN A 12 -16.85 11.56 7.27
C GLN A 12 -18.17 11.82 8.00
N ALA A 13 -18.14 11.91 9.36
CA ALA A 13 -19.32 12.24 10.16
C ALA A 13 -19.91 13.61 9.78
N THR A 14 -19.08 14.57 9.38
CA THR A 14 -19.50 15.91 8.98
C THR A 14 -19.87 16.01 7.50
N THR A 15 -19.36 15.13 6.65
CA THR A 15 -19.52 15.21 5.18
C THR A 15 -20.62 14.33 4.63
N PHE A 16 -20.85 13.16 5.22
CA PHE A 16 -21.89 12.22 4.76
C PHE A 16 -23.32 12.80 4.83
N PRO A 17 -23.74 13.53 5.88
CA PRO A 17 -25.03 14.16 5.89
C PRO A 17 -25.31 15.03 4.65
N ALA A 18 -24.39 15.92 4.31
CA ALA A 18 -24.53 16.80 3.15
C ALA A 18 -24.50 16.04 1.82
N LEU A 19 -23.62 15.04 1.70
CA LEU A 19 -23.53 14.18 0.54
C LEU A 19 -24.85 13.45 0.26
N LEU A 20 -25.42 12.81 1.29
CA LEU A 20 -26.66 12.04 1.14
C LEU A 20 -27.86 12.94 0.82
N VAL A 21 -27.96 14.12 1.43
CA VAL A 21 -29.00 15.09 1.10
C VAL A 21 -28.88 15.56 -0.35
N ALA A 22 -27.68 15.81 -0.85
CA ALA A 22 -27.47 16.20 -2.24
C ALA A 22 -27.85 15.09 -3.24
N HIS A 23 -27.49 13.83 -2.93
CA HIS A 23 -27.91 12.67 -3.75
C HIS A 23 -29.42 12.44 -3.73
N TYR A 24 -30.04 12.53 -2.56
CA TYR A 24 -31.48 12.39 -2.42
C TYR A 24 -32.27 13.46 -3.22
N ALA A 25 -31.77 14.70 -3.19
CA ALA A 25 -32.36 15.78 -4.01
C ALA A 25 -32.27 15.47 -5.50
N LYS A 26 -31.15 14.88 -5.97
CA LYS A 26 -30.98 14.46 -7.37
C LYS A 26 -31.87 13.29 -7.76
N GLU A 27 -32.03 12.29 -6.91
CA GLU A 27 -32.90 11.14 -7.13
C GLU A 27 -34.38 11.56 -7.15
N SER A 28 -34.75 12.53 -6.31
CA SER A 28 -36.14 13.01 -6.19
C SER A 28 -36.57 13.93 -7.36
N ASP A 29 -35.62 14.60 -8.01
CA ASP A 29 -35.84 15.44 -9.19
C ASP A 29 -34.60 15.41 -10.12
N PRO A 30 -34.67 14.70 -11.25
CA PRO A 30 -33.61 14.63 -12.24
C PRO A 30 -33.15 15.99 -12.81
N ASN A 31 -33.99 17.03 -12.69
CA ASN A 31 -33.65 18.40 -13.09
C ASN A 31 -32.98 19.21 -11.99
N ALA A 32 -32.92 18.69 -10.74
CA ALA A 32 -32.19 19.30 -9.65
C ALA A 32 -30.70 18.96 -9.78
N SER A 33 -29.98 19.78 -10.52
CA SER A 33 -28.50 19.57 -10.64
C SER A 33 -27.78 20.18 -9.44
N ILE A 34 -27.52 19.34 -8.42
CA ILE A 34 -26.51 19.63 -7.39
C ILE A 34 -25.25 18.86 -7.75
N ASN A 35 -24.21 19.57 -8.16
CA ASN A 35 -22.92 18.97 -8.45
C ASN A 35 -22.10 18.86 -7.15
N VAL A 36 -21.61 17.67 -6.85
CA VAL A 36 -20.77 17.41 -5.68
C VAL A 36 -19.30 17.47 -6.10
N HIS A 37 -18.53 18.38 -5.49
CA HIS A 37 -17.11 18.54 -5.71
C HIS A 37 -16.34 18.30 -4.42
N PHE A 38 -15.25 17.52 -4.48
CA PHE A 38 -14.31 17.35 -3.38
C PHE A 38 -13.10 18.24 -3.61
N GLU A 39 -12.86 19.22 -2.72
CA GLU A 39 -11.79 20.21 -2.85
C GLU A 39 -10.85 20.20 -1.63
N GLU A 40 -9.71 20.85 -1.74
CA GLU A 40 -8.85 21.08 -0.57
C GLU A 40 -9.47 22.18 0.31
N ALA A 41 -9.23 22.09 1.63
CA ALA A 41 -9.81 23.05 2.58
C ALA A 41 -9.40 24.51 2.26
N GLU A 42 -8.21 24.71 1.69
CA GLU A 42 -7.68 26.02 1.26
C GLU A 42 -8.42 26.61 0.04
N ALA A 43 -9.08 25.76 -0.76
CA ALA A 43 -9.87 26.18 -1.92
C ALA A 43 -11.31 26.57 -1.56
N LEU A 44 -11.76 26.27 -0.34
CA LEU A 44 -13.07 26.67 0.17
C LEU A 44 -13.01 28.15 0.59
N LYS A 45 -13.89 28.99 0.01
CA LYS A 45 -13.88 30.46 0.23
C LYS A 45 -14.23 30.89 1.65
N SER A 46 -14.69 29.96 2.50
CA SER A 46 -15.12 30.18 3.88
C SER A 46 -13.99 30.03 4.93
N GLY A 47 -12.73 29.76 4.50
CA GLY A 47 -11.58 29.65 5.39
C GLY A 47 -11.35 28.26 5.97
N GLU A 48 -10.26 28.10 6.75
CA GLU A 48 -9.71 26.81 7.23
C GLU A 48 -10.66 25.93 8.08
N LYS A 49 -11.83 26.42 8.48
CA LYS A 49 -12.76 25.71 9.37
C LYS A 49 -13.95 25.07 8.69
N ALA A 50 -14.20 25.34 7.40
CA ALA A 50 -15.37 24.78 6.71
C ALA A 50 -15.07 23.38 6.16
N ALA A 51 -15.87 22.40 6.59
CA ALA A 51 -15.81 21.05 6.04
C ALA A 51 -16.64 20.89 4.74
N VAL A 52 -17.65 21.75 4.54
CA VAL A 52 -18.60 21.69 3.42
C VAL A 52 -19.10 23.11 3.06
N GLU A 53 -19.18 23.41 1.78
CA GLU A 53 -19.73 24.65 1.26
C GLU A 53 -20.78 24.35 0.18
N LEU A 54 -21.99 24.88 0.35
CA LEU A 54 -23.04 24.82 -0.68
C LEU A 54 -23.08 26.14 -1.45
N VAL A 55 -22.76 26.09 -2.74
CA VAL A 55 -22.82 27.26 -3.64
C VAL A 55 -24.08 27.16 -4.52
N VAL A 56 -25.05 28.05 -4.30
CA VAL A 56 -26.26 28.15 -5.11
C VAL A 56 -26.11 29.30 -6.09
N ARG A 57 -26.06 29.01 -7.37
CA ARG A 57 -26.08 30.03 -8.43
C ARG A 57 -27.54 30.39 -8.78
N SER A 58 -28.13 31.25 -8.00
CA SER A 58 -29.28 32.05 -8.43
C SER A 58 -28.96 33.50 -8.13
N GLY A 59 -28.65 34.21 -9.15
CA GLY A 59 -28.65 35.67 -9.38
C GLY A 59 -28.14 36.65 -8.34
N THR A 60 -27.74 36.36 -7.08
CA THR A 60 -27.10 37.33 -6.15
C THR A 60 -26.82 36.83 -4.71
N SER A 61 -27.07 35.60 -4.36
CA SER A 61 -26.85 35.15 -2.97
C SER A 61 -25.86 33.98 -2.91
N LYS A 62 -24.67 34.22 -2.35
CA LYS A 62 -23.77 33.14 -1.87
C LYS A 62 -24.16 32.80 -0.44
N VAL A 63 -24.54 31.57 -0.20
CA VAL A 63 -24.69 31.04 1.16
C VAL A 63 -23.44 30.22 1.46
N GLY A 64 -22.51 30.80 2.17
CA GLY A 64 -21.36 30.09 2.75
C GLY A 64 -21.64 29.85 4.24
N THR A 65 -21.36 28.63 4.71
CA THR A 65 -21.65 28.25 6.11
C THR A 65 -20.43 27.69 6.80
N GLU A 66 -20.19 28.13 8.03
CA GLU A 66 -19.05 27.73 8.84
C GLU A 66 -19.13 26.27 9.34
N ASN A 67 -20.32 25.63 9.28
CA ASN A 67 -20.48 24.22 9.55
C ASN A 67 -21.62 23.59 8.70
N VAL A 68 -21.55 22.28 8.49
CA VAL A 68 -22.44 21.49 7.64
C VAL A 68 -23.93 21.66 8.01
N THR A 69 -24.21 21.80 9.29
CA THR A 69 -25.58 21.82 9.81
C THR A 69 -26.23 23.17 9.63
N SER A 70 -25.50 24.27 9.84
CA SER A 70 -25.98 25.61 9.51
C SER A 70 -26.29 25.67 7.99
N GLY A 71 -25.41 25.07 7.15
CA GLY A 71 -25.62 25.00 5.71
C GLY A 71 -26.84 24.18 5.29
N LEU A 72 -27.06 23.04 5.91
CA LEU A 72 -28.24 22.23 5.65
C LEU A 72 -29.51 22.92 6.15
N ILE A 73 -29.48 23.60 7.31
CA ILE A 73 -30.61 24.35 7.85
C ILE A 73 -30.91 25.56 6.98
N GLU A 74 -29.89 26.29 6.51
CA GLU A 74 -30.06 27.45 5.63
C GLU A 74 -30.44 27.04 4.20
N ALA A 75 -29.92 25.92 3.70
CA ALA A 75 -30.31 25.37 2.40
C ALA A 75 -31.69 24.72 2.42
N TYR A 76 -32.23 24.38 3.61
CA TYR A 76 -33.50 23.70 3.74
C TYR A 76 -34.69 24.45 3.11
N PRO A 77 -34.87 25.78 3.28
CA PRO A 77 -35.93 26.53 2.56
C PRO A 77 -35.78 26.47 1.05
N PHE A 78 -34.57 26.48 0.54
CA PHE A 78 -34.30 26.32 -0.89
C PHE A 78 -34.62 24.91 -1.38
N LEU A 79 -34.18 23.89 -0.64
CA LEU A 79 -34.51 22.49 -0.92
C LEU A 79 -36.04 22.25 -0.82
N GLN A 80 -36.69 22.81 0.17
CA GLN A 80 -38.15 22.74 0.37
C GLN A 80 -38.91 23.42 -0.76
N SER A 81 -38.48 24.61 -1.20
CA SER A 81 -39.16 25.35 -2.27
C SER A 81 -39.06 24.67 -3.66
N LYS A 82 -38.08 23.83 -3.85
CA LYS A 82 -37.81 23.10 -5.09
C LYS A 82 -38.36 21.66 -5.09
N HIS A 83 -38.48 21.05 -3.89
CA HIS A 83 -38.75 19.62 -3.75
C HIS A 83 -39.71 19.33 -2.57
N GLU A 84 -41.01 19.37 -2.80
CA GLU A 84 -42.02 19.03 -1.78
C GLU A 84 -41.82 17.62 -1.20
N ASN A 85 -41.24 16.69 -1.94
CA ASN A 85 -40.99 15.31 -1.53
C ASN A 85 -39.85 15.17 -0.49
N LEU A 86 -38.92 16.14 -0.35
CA LEU A 86 -37.86 16.11 0.64
C LEU A 86 -38.34 16.24 2.11
N VAL A 87 -39.58 16.65 2.29
CA VAL A 87 -40.20 16.95 3.59
C VAL A 87 -41.24 15.92 4.02
N GLY A 88 -41.58 14.94 3.18
CA GLY A 88 -42.55 13.88 3.48
C GLY A 88 -43.90 14.08 2.80
N SER A 89 -44.34 13.04 2.16
CA SER A 89 -45.55 12.69 1.43
C SER A 89 -46.44 13.79 0.78
N LYS A 90 -46.83 13.50 -0.47
CA LYS A 90 -47.79 14.24 -1.32
C LYS A 90 -49.26 14.29 -0.80
N GLN A 91 -49.54 13.76 0.40
CA GLN A 91 -50.87 13.89 0.98
C GLN A 91 -51.01 15.24 1.66
N ALA A 92 -52.04 15.99 1.29
CA ALA A 92 -52.41 17.27 1.86
C ALA A 92 -52.70 17.13 3.37
N LEU A 93 -51.66 17.23 4.18
CA LEU A 93 -51.77 17.34 5.63
C LEU A 93 -52.30 18.75 5.99
N PRO A 94 -53.14 18.90 7.03
CA PRO A 94 -53.55 20.19 7.51
C PRO A 94 -52.34 21.12 7.79
N TYR A 95 -52.45 22.39 7.42
CA TYR A 95 -51.38 23.39 7.50
C TYR A 95 -50.58 23.38 8.84
N LYS A 96 -51.28 23.17 9.97
CA LYS A 96 -50.65 23.05 11.30
C LYS A 96 -49.72 21.83 11.45
N ILE A 97 -50.09 20.68 10.86
CA ILE A 97 -49.33 19.44 10.93
C ILE A 97 -48.08 19.58 10.01
N GLN A 98 -48.23 20.22 8.88
CA GLN A 98 -47.15 20.49 7.93
C GLN A 98 -46.09 21.43 8.55
N ALA A 99 -46.52 22.46 9.27
CA ALA A 99 -45.62 23.39 9.99
C ALA A 99 -44.86 22.71 11.15
N LEU A 100 -45.53 21.81 11.89
CA LEU A 100 -44.91 21.00 12.94
C LEU A 100 -43.85 20.05 12.39
N THR A 101 -44.12 19.37 11.27
CA THR A 101 -43.20 18.46 10.61
C THR A 101 -41.94 19.18 10.14
N VAL A 102 -42.09 20.38 9.56
CA VAL A 102 -40.93 21.23 9.14
C VAL A 102 -40.06 21.62 10.34
N SER A 103 -40.71 22.01 11.45
CA SER A 103 -39.98 22.35 12.68
C SER A 103 -39.17 21.16 13.25
N GLN A 104 -39.76 19.97 13.27
CA GLN A 104 -39.13 18.75 13.72
C GLN A 104 -37.96 18.33 12.82
N VAL A 105 -38.10 18.45 11.51
CA VAL A 105 -37.00 18.18 10.57
C VAL A 105 -35.83 19.11 10.85
N LYS A 106 -36.06 20.42 11.01
CA LYS A 106 -34.98 21.39 11.37
C LYS A 106 -34.32 21.08 12.70
N GLU A 107 -35.08 20.66 13.70
CA GLU A 107 -34.57 20.25 14.99
C GLU A 107 -33.61 19.06 14.84
N TRP A 108 -34.02 18.01 14.12
CA TRP A 108 -33.18 16.82 13.94
C TRP A 108 -31.98 17.07 13.02
N LEU A 109 -32.06 17.98 12.06
CA LEU A 109 -30.89 18.47 11.34
C LEU A 109 -29.88 19.11 12.30
N ALA A 110 -30.34 19.95 13.22
CA ALA A 110 -29.46 20.55 14.24
C ALA A 110 -28.88 19.49 15.19
N ARG A 111 -29.68 18.49 15.60
CA ARG A 111 -29.23 17.40 16.49
C ARG A 111 -28.23 16.46 15.83
N SER A 112 -28.15 16.39 14.52
CA SER A 112 -27.18 15.53 13.82
C SER A 112 -25.72 15.85 14.16
N ILE A 113 -25.41 17.08 14.60
CA ILE A 113 -24.08 17.49 15.08
C ILE A 113 -23.63 16.69 16.30
N LEU A 114 -24.55 16.26 17.15
CA LEU A 114 -24.24 15.53 18.38
C LEU A 114 -23.56 14.18 18.11
N PHE A 115 -23.59 13.69 16.86
CA PHE A 115 -22.91 12.47 16.42
C PHE A 115 -21.57 12.74 15.76
N PHE A 116 -21.04 13.97 15.73
CA PHE A 116 -19.73 14.30 15.14
C PHE A 116 -18.52 14.02 16.05
N PRO A 117 -18.61 14.16 17.42
CA PRO A 117 -17.49 13.84 18.29
C PRO A 117 -17.02 12.39 18.11
N THR A 118 -15.71 12.17 18.19
CA THR A 118 -15.10 10.85 17.93
C THR A 118 -14.82 10.04 19.19
N ASP A 119 -15.23 10.52 20.37
CA ASP A 119 -15.15 9.81 21.63
C ASP A 119 -16.50 9.25 22.07
N PHE A 120 -16.48 8.07 22.69
CA PHE A 120 -17.69 7.36 23.09
C PHE A 120 -18.55 8.14 24.11
N LYS A 121 -17.91 8.78 25.07
CA LYS A 121 -18.59 9.50 26.16
C LYS A 121 -19.46 10.65 25.64
N SER A 122 -19.02 11.32 24.57
CA SER A 122 -19.75 12.42 23.94
C SER A 122 -20.94 11.95 23.08
N VAL A 123 -20.86 10.75 22.47
CA VAL A 123 -21.93 10.25 21.59
C VAL A 123 -22.92 9.31 22.29
N GLU A 124 -22.61 8.80 23.46
CA GLU A 124 -23.43 7.84 24.20
C GLU A 124 -24.79 8.41 24.59
N GLY A 125 -24.85 9.60 25.19
CA GLY A 125 -26.10 10.29 25.54
C GLY A 125 -27.01 10.53 24.32
N PRO A 126 -26.50 11.19 23.26
CA PRO A 126 -27.26 11.36 22.01
C PRO A 126 -27.76 10.07 21.38
N LEU A 127 -27.00 8.97 21.43
CA LEU A 127 -27.46 7.66 20.93
C LEU A 127 -28.61 7.11 21.78
N HIS A 128 -28.57 7.24 23.11
CA HIS A 128 -29.67 6.83 23.99
C HIS A 128 -30.94 7.67 23.75
N GLU A 129 -30.81 8.98 23.57
CA GLU A 129 -31.95 9.85 23.23
C GLU A 129 -32.58 9.46 21.89
N LEU A 130 -31.76 9.18 20.88
CA LEU A 130 -32.21 8.72 19.57
C LEU A 130 -32.89 7.34 19.67
N ASP A 131 -32.33 6.41 20.48
CA ASP A 131 -32.90 5.08 20.69
C ASP A 131 -34.29 5.16 21.32
N ALA A 132 -34.45 5.97 22.36
CA ALA A 132 -35.74 6.24 22.99
C ALA A 132 -36.73 6.89 22.00
N HIS A 133 -36.28 7.86 21.21
CA HIS A 133 -37.13 8.52 20.19
C HIS A 133 -37.63 7.55 19.12
N LEU A 134 -36.82 6.58 18.72
CA LEU A 134 -37.13 5.59 17.67
C LEU A 134 -37.96 4.39 18.16
N THR A 135 -38.34 4.30 19.42
CA THR A 135 -39.01 3.13 20.03
C THR A 135 -40.25 2.69 19.21
N LEU A 136 -41.09 3.63 18.81
CA LEU A 136 -42.31 3.37 18.02
C LEU A 136 -42.28 4.05 16.64
N ARG A 137 -41.10 4.38 16.13
CA ARG A 137 -40.94 5.10 14.87
C ARG A 137 -40.08 4.31 13.89
N SER A 138 -40.49 4.35 12.61
CA SER A 138 -39.69 3.82 11.49
C SER A 138 -38.78 4.87 10.86
N HIS A 139 -39.08 6.15 11.09
CA HIS A 139 -38.29 7.30 10.65
C HIS A 139 -38.10 8.30 11.78
N VAL A 140 -37.08 9.14 11.68
CA VAL A 140 -36.76 10.15 12.69
C VAL A 140 -37.90 11.19 12.76
N VAL A 141 -38.44 11.57 11.62
CA VAL A 141 -39.62 12.47 11.52
C VAL A 141 -40.63 11.92 10.57
N GLY A 142 -41.88 11.82 11.02
CA GLY A 142 -43.00 11.35 10.19
C GLY A 142 -42.96 9.86 9.86
N TYR A 143 -43.47 9.50 8.68
CA TYR A 143 -43.67 8.11 8.23
C TYR A 143 -42.90 7.76 6.96
N THR A 144 -42.15 8.71 6.40
CA THR A 144 -41.36 8.54 5.17
C THR A 144 -39.97 9.07 5.39
N LEU A 145 -39.01 8.61 4.55
CA LEU A 145 -37.63 9.09 4.56
C LEU A 145 -37.58 10.61 4.37
N THR A 146 -36.88 11.30 5.26
CA THR A 146 -36.65 12.74 5.19
C THR A 146 -35.18 13.09 5.24
N VAL A 147 -34.84 14.35 5.00
CA VAL A 147 -33.47 14.85 5.15
C VAL A 147 -32.96 14.74 6.61
N ALA A 148 -33.89 14.66 7.60
CA ALA A 148 -33.53 14.40 8.98
C ALA A 148 -32.94 13.00 9.16
N ASP A 149 -33.60 11.98 8.57
CA ASP A 149 -33.09 10.59 8.56
C ASP A 149 -31.71 10.51 7.92
N LEU A 150 -31.57 11.11 6.74
CA LEU A 150 -30.29 11.10 5.99
C LEU A 150 -29.15 11.80 6.73
N SER A 151 -29.47 12.90 7.42
CA SER A 151 -28.45 13.65 8.17
C SER A 151 -27.99 12.90 9.42
N VAL A 152 -28.92 12.35 10.20
CA VAL A 152 -28.59 11.57 11.40
C VAL A 152 -27.90 10.26 11.01
N TRP A 153 -28.43 9.54 10.01
CA TRP A 153 -27.85 8.32 9.51
C TRP A 153 -26.44 8.54 8.98
N GLY A 154 -26.24 9.58 8.16
CA GLY A 154 -24.93 9.94 7.59
C GLY A 154 -23.91 10.31 8.67
N ALA A 155 -24.32 11.05 9.70
CA ALA A 155 -23.46 11.40 10.84
C ALA A 155 -23.01 10.15 11.61
N ILE A 156 -23.93 9.25 11.94
CA ILE A 156 -23.63 7.97 12.59
C ILE A 156 -22.73 7.11 11.70
N ARG A 157 -23.04 6.97 10.41
CA ARG A 157 -22.28 6.16 9.45
C ARG A 157 -20.85 6.64 9.28
N GLY A 158 -20.65 7.96 9.29
CA GLY A 158 -19.34 8.60 9.17
C GLY A 158 -18.52 8.60 10.47
N ASN A 159 -19.14 8.37 11.62
CA ASN A 159 -18.50 8.30 12.92
C ASN A 159 -18.19 6.84 13.28
N LYS A 160 -16.91 6.45 13.30
CA LYS A 160 -16.49 5.07 13.59
C LYS A 160 -17.01 4.58 14.96
N VAL A 161 -17.02 5.44 15.98
CA VAL A 161 -17.44 5.08 17.34
C VAL A 161 -18.95 4.86 17.40
N ALA A 162 -19.74 5.83 16.92
CA ALA A 162 -21.21 5.73 16.88
C ALA A 162 -21.65 4.53 16.00
N TYR A 163 -21.05 4.39 14.80
CA TYR A 163 -21.36 3.28 13.89
C TYR A 163 -21.08 1.91 14.50
N THR A 164 -19.91 1.76 15.17
CA THR A 164 -19.56 0.48 15.81
C THR A 164 -20.53 0.14 16.94
N THR A 165 -20.95 1.15 17.74
CA THR A 165 -21.92 0.97 18.81
C THR A 165 -23.28 0.53 18.30
N VAL A 166 -23.78 1.16 17.23
CA VAL A 166 -25.03 0.81 16.58
C VAL A 166 -24.96 -0.59 15.95
N LYS A 167 -23.84 -0.92 15.29
CA LYS A 167 -23.66 -2.24 14.65
C LYS A 167 -23.57 -3.39 15.65
N LYS A 168 -23.09 -3.15 16.87
CA LYS A 168 -23.08 -4.17 17.96
C LYS A 168 -24.47 -4.49 18.49
N GLY A 169 -25.50 -3.74 18.13
CA GLY A 169 -26.89 -3.97 18.56
C GLY A 169 -27.20 -3.51 19.99
N ASN A 170 -26.32 -2.78 20.65
CA ASN A 170 -26.52 -2.30 22.01
C ASN A 170 -27.63 -1.23 22.11
N MET A 171 -27.96 -0.59 20.99
CA MET A 171 -29.03 0.40 20.83
C MET A 171 -30.10 -0.20 19.90
N LEU A 172 -31.06 -0.91 20.46
CA LEU A 172 -31.96 -1.79 19.69
C LEU A 172 -32.75 -1.04 18.62
N ASN A 173 -33.33 0.11 18.97
CA ASN A 173 -34.20 0.88 18.07
C ASN A 173 -33.38 1.64 17.02
N VAL A 174 -32.24 2.21 17.42
CA VAL A 174 -31.31 2.84 16.48
C VAL A 174 -30.75 1.80 15.50
N SER A 175 -30.36 0.63 15.97
CA SER A 175 -29.84 -0.45 15.11
C SER A 175 -30.88 -0.93 14.11
N ARG A 176 -32.11 -1.11 14.55
CA ARG A 176 -33.26 -1.46 13.68
C ARG A 176 -33.50 -0.38 12.62
N TRP A 177 -33.60 0.89 13.02
CA TRP A 177 -33.83 2.01 12.11
C TRP A 177 -32.64 2.20 11.16
N PHE A 178 -31.43 2.13 11.66
CA PHE A 178 -30.21 2.29 10.86
C PHE A 178 -30.15 1.27 9.73
N LYS A 179 -30.42 0.00 10.07
CA LYS A 179 -30.49 -1.09 9.09
C LYS A 179 -31.66 -0.92 8.12
N PHE A 180 -32.83 -0.52 8.62
CA PHE A 180 -34.01 -0.28 7.78
C PHE A 180 -33.75 0.80 6.74
N VAL A 181 -33.11 1.91 7.08
CA VAL A 181 -32.73 2.97 6.15
C VAL A 181 -31.72 2.45 5.11
N ASP A 182 -30.75 1.65 5.53
CA ASP A 182 -29.74 1.07 4.65
C ASP A 182 -30.35 0.08 3.64
N ASP A 183 -31.16 -0.86 4.13
CA ASP A 183 -31.78 -1.93 3.32
C ASP A 183 -32.83 -1.39 2.33
N THR A 184 -33.55 -0.31 2.67
CA THR A 184 -34.61 0.26 1.82
C THR A 184 -34.12 1.32 0.84
N ASN A 185 -32.85 1.80 0.99
CA ASN A 185 -32.30 2.87 0.16
C ASN A 185 -30.92 2.48 -0.40
N LEU A 186 -30.88 1.51 -1.31
CA LEU A 186 -29.66 0.96 -1.89
C LEU A 186 -28.74 2.01 -2.52
N TRP A 187 -29.28 3.13 -3.02
CA TRP A 187 -28.53 4.25 -3.57
C TRP A 187 -27.57 4.90 -2.53
N ILE A 188 -27.84 4.77 -1.22
CA ILE A 188 -26.97 5.31 -0.17
C ILE A 188 -25.57 4.66 -0.22
N ALA A 189 -25.52 3.33 -0.36
CA ALA A 189 -24.27 2.59 -0.46
C ALA A 189 -23.48 2.98 -1.72
N GLU A 190 -24.18 3.18 -2.85
CA GLU A 190 -23.58 3.63 -4.11
C GLU A 190 -23.03 5.04 -3.99
N ALA A 191 -23.79 5.98 -3.41
CA ALA A 191 -23.35 7.36 -3.18
C ALA A 191 -22.08 7.44 -2.33
N ILE A 192 -22.01 6.66 -1.24
CA ILE A 192 -20.83 6.59 -0.37
C ILE A 192 -19.63 5.98 -1.10
N THR A 193 -19.85 4.92 -1.88
CA THR A 193 -18.81 4.26 -2.66
C THR A 193 -18.23 5.20 -3.71
N LEU A 194 -19.06 5.89 -4.46
CA LEU A 194 -18.64 6.90 -5.43
C LEU A 194 -17.86 8.06 -4.79
N ALA A 195 -18.35 8.57 -3.67
CA ALA A 195 -17.65 9.62 -2.92
C ALA A 195 -16.27 9.19 -2.43
N ASN A 196 -16.18 8.00 -1.84
CA ASN A 196 -14.91 7.44 -1.41
C ASN A 196 -13.95 7.20 -2.58
N ALA A 197 -14.43 6.69 -3.70
CA ALA A 197 -13.65 6.51 -4.92
C ALA A 197 -13.11 7.84 -5.47
N GLN A 198 -13.92 8.90 -5.49
CA GLN A 198 -13.50 10.23 -5.92
C GLN A 198 -12.45 10.86 -4.98
N VAL A 199 -12.63 10.72 -3.67
CA VAL A 199 -11.63 11.16 -2.67
C VAL A 199 -10.33 10.38 -2.84
N GLN A 200 -10.43 9.07 -3.08
CA GLN A 200 -9.27 8.22 -3.27
C GLN A 200 -8.56 8.49 -4.60
N ALA A 201 -9.30 8.73 -5.69
CA ALA A 201 -8.75 9.14 -6.98
C ALA A 201 -8.01 10.49 -6.89
N LYS A 202 -8.56 11.48 -6.19
CA LYS A 202 -7.85 12.76 -5.95
C LYS A 202 -6.61 12.59 -5.05
N ARG A 203 -6.67 11.71 -4.04
CA ARG A 203 -5.50 11.39 -3.20
C ARG A 203 -4.41 10.66 -4.01
N SER A 204 -4.78 9.73 -4.87
CA SER A 204 -3.83 9.01 -5.74
C SER A 204 -3.30 9.90 -6.86
N ALA A 205 -4.09 10.78 -7.46
CA ALA A 205 -3.62 11.78 -8.42
C ALA A 205 -2.60 12.74 -7.78
N LYS A 206 -2.83 13.19 -6.54
CA LYS A 206 -1.88 14.04 -5.81
C LYS A 206 -0.64 13.27 -5.32
N SER A 207 -0.74 11.97 -5.06
CA SER A 207 0.41 11.12 -4.76
C SER A 207 1.22 10.77 -6.01
N SER A 208 0.62 10.90 -7.21
CA SER A 208 1.31 10.74 -8.51
C SER A 208 2.02 12.01 -9.00
N GLU A 209 1.65 13.19 -8.50
CA GLU A 209 2.51 14.37 -8.57
C GLU A 209 3.67 14.15 -7.60
N GLY A 210 4.77 13.59 -8.13
CA GLY A 210 5.93 13.17 -7.38
C GLY A 210 6.38 14.25 -6.41
N ALA A 211 6.60 13.86 -5.15
CA ALA A 211 7.24 14.73 -4.19
C ALA A 211 8.55 15.23 -4.81
N SER A 212 8.76 16.53 -4.75
CA SER A 212 9.99 17.14 -5.28
C SER A 212 11.21 16.44 -4.70
N TYR A 213 12.10 15.91 -5.56
CA TYR A 213 13.41 15.37 -5.16
C TYR A 213 14.30 16.46 -4.57
N ASP A 214 13.91 17.71 -4.71
CA ASP A 214 14.76 18.87 -4.44
C ASP A 214 14.64 19.35 -3.00
N ILE A 215 14.91 18.43 -2.06
CA ILE A 215 15.15 18.80 -0.68
C ILE A 215 16.62 19.11 -0.52
N ALA A 216 16.92 20.36 -0.18
CA ALA A 216 18.24 20.76 0.22
C ALA A 216 18.47 20.27 1.67
N LEU A 217 19.47 19.42 1.86
CA LEU A 217 19.96 19.12 3.20
C LEU A 217 20.73 20.33 3.75
N PRO A 218 20.65 20.61 5.07
CA PRO A 218 21.43 21.71 5.66
C PRO A 218 22.92 21.38 5.72
N ASP A 219 23.78 22.40 5.79
CA ASP A 219 25.21 22.27 6.08
C ASP A 219 25.99 21.25 5.23
N THR A 220 25.72 21.19 3.93
CA THR A 220 26.33 20.23 3.00
C THR A 220 27.74 20.60 2.52
N ASN A 221 28.23 21.81 2.84
CA ASN A 221 29.51 22.36 2.35
C ASN A 221 30.74 21.57 2.79
N LYS A 222 30.63 20.78 3.86
CA LYS A 222 31.73 19.94 4.41
C LYS A 222 31.68 18.50 3.91
N GLY A 223 30.87 18.22 2.90
CA GLY A 223 30.57 16.87 2.44
C GLY A 223 29.37 16.27 3.15
N VAL A 224 28.75 15.29 2.51
CA VAL A 224 27.59 14.57 3.05
C VAL A 224 27.97 13.12 3.33
N VAL A 225 27.79 12.70 4.56
CA VAL A 225 27.94 11.30 4.98
C VAL A 225 26.59 10.83 5.50
N THR A 226 25.98 9.88 4.82
CA THR A 226 24.74 9.22 5.24
C THR A 226 25.01 7.80 5.69
N ARG A 227 24.05 7.17 6.33
CA ARG A 227 24.13 5.76 6.69
C ARG A 227 22.80 5.03 6.55
N PHE A 228 22.89 3.78 6.16
CA PHE A 228 21.82 2.81 6.23
C PHE A 228 22.14 1.82 7.36
N PRO A 229 21.41 1.85 8.51
CA PRO A 229 21.70 1.01 9.67
C PRO A 229 20.69 -0.15 9.80
N PRO A 230 20.79 -1.22 9.00
CA PRO A 230 19.88 -2.35 9.10
C PRO A 230 20.14 -3.21 10.33
N GLU A 231 19.08 -3.66 11.03
CA GLU A 231 19.15 -4.75 12.01
C GLU A 231 19.30 -6.08 11.24
N PRO A 232 20.34 -6.90 11.49
CA PRO A 232 20.56 -8.17 10.79
C PRO A 232 19.63 -9.28 11.34
N SER A 233 18.32 -9.05 11.26
CA SER A 233 17.27 -9.92 11.79
C SER A 233 16.33 -10.48 10.73
N GLY A 234 16.69 -10.39 9.43
CA GLY A 234 15.92 -10.90 8.29
C GLY A 234 16.18 -10.12 7.01
N TYR A 235 15.59 -10.61 5.92
CA TYR A 235 15.72 -10.05 4.57
C TYR A 235 15.13 -8.66 4.43
N LEU A 236 15.64 -7.88 3.48
CA LEU A 236 15.12 -6.55 3.18
C LEU A 236 13.78 -6.64 2.43
N HIS A 237 12.86 -5.77 2.79
CA HIS A 237 11.60 -5.60 2.09
C HIS A 237 11.49 -4.17 1.52
N ILE A 238 10.46 -3.93 0.71
CA ILE A 238 10.25 -2.66 0.01
C ILE A 238 10.27 -1.41 0.93
N GLY A 239 9.86 -1.56 2.21
CA GLY A 239 9.96 -0.49 3.20
C GLY A 239 11.42 -0.12 3.55
N HIS A 240 12.33 -1.10 3.61
CA HIS A 240 13.76 -0.88 3.80
C HIS A 240 14.41 -0.30 2.54
N ALA A 241 13.93 -0.70 1.35
CA ALA A 241 14.44 -0.21 0.09
C ALA A 241 14.38 1.32 -0.01
N LYS A 242 13.29 1.94 0.47
CA LYS A 242 13.19 3.41 0.50
C LYS A 242 14.27 4.04 1.35
N ALA A 243 14.53 3.50 2.54
CA ALA A 243 15.58 4.02 3.42
C ALA A 243 16.96 3.86 2.78
N ALA A 244 17.27 2.67 2.23
CA ALA A 244 18.56 2.41 1.58
C ALA A 244 18.77 3.32 0.36
N LEU A 245 17.80 3.38 -0.56
CA LEU A 245 17.90 4.19 -1.79
C LEU A 245 17.95 5.69 -1.54
N LEU A 246 17.23 6.22 -0.52
CA LEU A 246 17.32 7.64 -0.18
C LEU A 246 18.69 8.00 0.38
N ASN A 247 19.25 7.16 1.25
CA ASN A 247 20.60 7.37 1.78
C ASN A 247 21.66 7.30 0.66
N ASP A 248 21.55 6.34 -0.24
CA ASP A 248 22.40 6.18 -1.42
C ASP A 248 22.31 7.39 -2.36
N TYR A 249 21.09 7.82 -2.69
CA TYR A 249 20.85 8.98 -3.55
C TYR A 249 21.48 10.27 -3.01
N PHE A 250 21.25 10.58 -1.73
CA PHE A 250 21.81 11.79 -1.12
C PHE A 250 23.33 11.69 -0.99
N ALA A 251 23.86 10.53 -0.62
CA ALA A 251 25.31 10.34 -0.56
C ALA A 251 25.95 10.44 -1.94
N HIS A 252 25.59 9.58 -2.87
CA HIS A 252 26.34 9.39 -4.10
C HIS A 252 25.88 10.29 -5.26
N GLU A 253 24.56 10.40 -5.51
CA GLU A 253 24.06 11.10 -6.69
C GLU A 253 24.00 12.60 -6.48
N LYS A 254 23.40 13.06 -5.37
CA LYS A 254 23.14 14.48 -5.16
C LYS A 254 24.36 15.25 -4.63
N TYR A 255 25.06 14.71 -3.64
CA TYR A 255 26.12 15.46 -2.93
C TYR A 255 27.53 14.89 -3.11
N LYS A 256 27.72 13.81 -3.87
CA LYS A 256 29.03 13.18 -4.12
C LYS A 256 29.82 12.88 -2.84
N GLY A 257 29.12 12.43 -1.81
CA GLY A 257 29.63 12.14 -0.48
C GLY A 257 29.85 10.64 -0.25
N THR A 258 29.50 10.15 0.94
CA THR A 258 29.79 8.78 1.41
C THR A 258 28.55 8.11 1.98
N LEU A 259 28.33 6.85 1.66
CA LEU A 259 27.32 5.97 2.25
C LEU A 259 27.97 4.94 3.15
N ILE A 260 27.53 4.88 4.41
CA ILE A 260 27.92 3.83 5.37
C ILE A 260 26.79 2.82 5.50
N CYS A 261 27.08 1.53 5.33
CA CYS A 261 26.20 0.45 5.78
C CYS A 261 26.66 0.01 7.17
N ARG A 262 25.92 0.39 8.21
CA ARG A 262 26.23 0.00 9.59
C ARG A 262 25.20 -0.99 10.10
N PHE A 263 25.60 -2.21 10.32
CA PHE A 263 24.75 -3.20 10.94
C PHE A 263 24.48 -2.84 12.41
N ASP A 264 23.19 -2.68 12.75
CA ASP A 264 22.75 -2.49 14.13
C ASP A 264 22.61 -3.86 14.80
N ASP A 265 23.73 -4.37 15.26
CA ASP A 265 23.90 -5.69 15.87
C ASP A 265 23.95 -5.60 17.40
N THR A 266 22.96 -4.96 18.01
CA THR A 266 22.86 -4.74 19.46
C THR A 266 21.96 -5.74 20.19
N ASN A 267 21.34 -6.70 19.47
CA ASN A 267 20.39 -7.64 20.03
C ASN A 267 20.68 -9.11 19.64
N PRO A 268 21.53 -9.82 20.37
CA PRO A 268 21.93 -11.18 20.04
C PRO A 268 20.79 -12.20 19.97
N SER A 269 19.59 -11.86 20.51
CA SER A 269 18.42 -12.75 20.44
C SER A 269 17.81 -12.89 19.05
N LYS A 270 18.14 -11.99 18.11
CA LYS A 270 17.47 -11.90 16.80
C LYS A 270 18.43 -11.93 15.63
N GLU A 271 19.69 -11.62 15.87
CA GLU A 271 20.68 -11.36 14.85
C GLU A 271 21.41 -12.63 14.45
N LYS A 272 21.65 -12.79 13.15
CA LYS A 272 22.38 -13.92 12.58
C LYS A 272 23.27 -13.45 11.44
N GLU A 273 24.43 -14.08 11.29
CA GLU A 273 25.38 -13.84 10.20
C GLU A 273 24.73 -14.03 8.83
N GLU A 274 23.90 -15.07 8.66
CA GLU A 274 23.10 -15.31 7.44
C GLU A 274 22.31 -14.08 6.99
N PHE A 275 21.76 -13.31 7.92
CA PHE A 275 20.99 -12.11 7.57
C PHE A 275 21.87 -10.93 7.19
N GLN A 276 23.10 -10.86 7.68
CA GLN A 276 24.06 -9.83 7.23
C GLN A 276 24.41 -10.04 5.76
N ASP A 277 24.77 -11.26 5.39
CA ASP A 277 25.09 -11.62 4.01
C ASP A 277 23.89 -11.38 3.08
N ALA A 278 22.71 -11.80 3.52
CA ALA A 278 21.48 -11.56 2.78
C ALA A 278 21.18 -10.07 2.56
N ILE A 279 21.44 -9.21 3.55
CA ILE A 279 21.27 -7.75 3.41
C ILE A 279 22.28 -7.16 2.42
N VAL A 280 23.52 -7.61 2.43
CA VAL A 280 24.56 -7.19 1.46
C VAL A 280 24.14 -7.56 0.03
N GLU A 281 23.66 -8.79 -0.16
CA GLU A 281 23.13 -9.24 -1.46
C GLU A 281 21.89 -8.43 -1.88
N ASP A 282 20.96 -8.16 -0.96
CA ASP A 282 19.77 -7.38 -1.24
C ASP A 282 20.11 -5.92 -1.61
N LEU A 283 21.13 -5.30 -0.99
CA LEU A 283 21.65 -3.99 -1.41
C LEU A 283 22.22 -4.05 -2.82
N ALA A 284 23.02 -5.08 -3.12
CA ALA A 284 23.54 -5.28 -4.47
C ALA A 284 22.43 -5.49 -5.52
N LEU A 285 21.35 -6.22 -5.18
CA LEU A 285 20.15 -6.37 -6.02
C LEU A 285 19.42 -5.05 -6.28
N MET A 286 19.61 -4.03 -5.45
CA MET A 286 19.09 -2.67 -5.65
C MET A 286 20.10 -1.74 -6.33
N GLY A 287 21.29 -2.23 -6.69
CA GLY A 287 22.37 -1.44 -7.26
C GLY A 287 23.05 -0.52 -6.26
N ILE A 288 22.91 -0.76 -4.95
CA ILE A 288 23.53 0.03 -3.88
C ILE A 288 24.85 -0.62 -3.48
N ARG A 289 25.91 0.19 -3.46
CA ARG A 289 27.25 -0.21 -3.00
C ARG A 289 27.73 0.78 -1.95
N PRO A 290 27.62 0.43 -0.66
CA PRO A 290 28.17 1.27 0.40
C PRO A 290 29.69 1.44 0.27
N ASP A 291 30.19 2.64 0.58
CA ASP A 291 31.64 2.92 0.60
C ASP A 291 32.31 2.29 1.81
N LYS A 292 31.57 2.17 2.92
CA LYS A 292 32.06 1.58 4.17
C LYS A 292 30.99 0.68 4.77
N THR A 293 31.43 -0.44 5.31
CA THR A 293 30.63 -1.33 6.16
C THR A 293 31.19 -1.32 7.57
N SER A 294 30.33 -1.19 8.58
CA SER A 294 30.67 -1.19 10.00
C SER A 294 29.58 -1.89 10.81
N TYR A 295 29.86 -2.09 12.08
CA TYR A 295 28.95 -2.76 13.00
C TYR A 295 28.85 -1.95 14.29
N THR A 296 27.67 -1.89 14.90
CA THR A 296 27.52 -1.24 16.21
C THR A 296 28.39 -1.95 17.26
N SER A 297 28.58 -3.26 17.13
CA SER A 297 29.44 -4.05 18.00
C SER A 297 30.94 -3.70 17.93
N ASP A 298 31.40 -3.02 16.86
CA ASP A 298 32.78 -2.51 16.77
C ASP A 298 33.06 -1.44 17.84
N TYR A 299 32.00 -0.77 18.34
CA TYR A 299 32.03 0.35 19.28
C TYR A 299 31.56 0.00 20.69
N PHE A 300 31.38 -1.28 21.03
CA PHE A 300 30.84 -1.66 22.34
C PHE A 300 31.75 -1.22 23.51
N ASP A 301 33.02 -1.20 23.34
CA ASP A 301 33.96 -0.72 24.38
C ASP A 301 33.81 0.79 24.62
N GLU A 302 33.71 1.60 23.56
CA GLU A 302 33.48 3.04 23.63
C GLU A 302 32.09 3.36 24.18
N LEU A 303 31.06 2.66 23.73
CA LEU A 303 29.67 2.81 24.21
C LEU A 303 29.57 2.50 25.72
N TYR A 304 30.32 1.50 26.18
CA TYR A 304 30.44 1.19 27.60
C TYR A 304 31.05 2.38 28.36
N GLN A 305 32.12 2.98 27.87
CA GLN A 305 32.77 4.15 28.50
C GLN A 305 31.86 5.39 28.49
N TYR A 306 31.10 5.62 27.39
CA TYR A 306 30.12 6.70 27.34
C TYR A 306 28.99 6.49 28.37
N CYS A 307 28.53 5.25 28.58
CA CYS A 307 27.55 4.97 29.62
C CYS A 307 28.12 5.22 31.03
N ILE A 308 29.38 4.86 31.32
CA ILE A 308 30.06 5.20 32.57
C ILE A 308 30.13 6.71 32.77
N THR A 309 30.42 7.47 31.71
CA THR A 309 30.46 8.93 31.76
C THR A 309 29.08 9.48 32.12
N MET A 310 28.02 8.98 31.50
CA MET A 310 26.64 9.37 31.81
C MET A 310 26.25 9.11 33.28
N LEU A 311 26.64 7.95 33.81
CA LEU A 311 26.44 7.59 35.23
C LEU A 311 27.20 8.52 36.17
N LYS A 312 28.49 8.77 35.90
CA LYS A 312 29.33 9.66 36.71
C LYS A 312 28.85 11.11 36.71
N GLU A 313 28.36 11.59 35.59
CA GLU A 313 27.81 12.96 35.48
C GLU A 313 26.35 13.09 35.98
N GLY A 314 25.75 12.00 36.48
CA GLY A 314 24.38 11.99 36.96
C GLY A 314 23.33 12.14 35.86
N ASN A 315 23.70 11.90 34.59
CA ASN A 315 22.84 11.92 33.43
C ASN A 315 22.16 10.56 33.14
N ALA A 316 22.51 9.52 33.90
CA ALA A 316 21.89 8.19 33.84
C ALA A 316 21.83 7.56 35.23
N TYR A 317 21.05 6.52 35.39
CA TYR A 317 20.93 5.74 36.62
C TYR A 317 20.59 4.27 36.33
N ALA A 318 21.01 3.37 37.21
CA ALA A 318 20.63 1.97 37.18
C ALA A 318 19.22 1.79 37.78
N ASP A 319 18.42 0.89 37.17
CA ASP A 319 17.02 0.67 37.56
C ASP A 319 16.67 -0.83 37.47
N ASP A 320 16.15 -1.39 38.56
CA ASP A 320 15.68 -2.77 38.69
C ASP A 320 14.15 -2.87 38.70
N THR A 321 13.45 -1.78 38.36
CA THR A 321 11.98 -1.74 38.28
C THR A 321 11.50 -2.77 37.24
N GLU A 322 10.53 -3.60 37.66
CA GLU A 322 9.90 -4.59 36.79
C GLU A 322 9.30 -3.91 35.53
N GLN A 323 9.37 -4.60 34.39
CA GLN A 323 9.11 -4.02 33.07
C GLN A 323 7.69 -3.41 32.93
N GLU A 324 6.65 -4.07 33.45
CA GLU A 324 5.28 -3.57 33.33
C GLU A 324 5.07 -2.37 34.25
N THR A 325 5.64 -2.41 35.45
CA THR A 325 5.63 -1.29 36.39
C THR A 325 6.36 -0.08 35.81
N MET A 326 7.54 -0.29 35.20
CA MET A 326 8.29 0.77 34.50
C MET A 326 7.49 1.38 33.35
N LYS A 327 6.80 0.58 32.55
CA LYS A 327 5.93 1.06 31.47
C LYS A 327 4.81 1.94 32.03
N LYS A 328 4.18 1.51 33.13
CA LYS A 328 3.12 2.27 33.78
C LYS A 328 3.65 3.58 34.36
N GLN A 329 4.75 3.54 35.11
CA GLN A 329 5.39 4.76 35.66
C GLN A 329 5.72 5.76 34.54
N ARG A 330 6.34 5.31 33.45
CA ARG A 330 6.63 6.17 32.29
C ARG A 330 5.35 6.68 31.60
N TRP A 331 4.29 5.88 31.57
CA TRP A 331 3.01 6.32 31.03
C TRP A 331 2.37 7.42 31.87
N ASP A 332 2.37 7.26 33.19
CA ASP A 332 1.73 8.14 34.15
C ASP A 332 2.61 9.35 34.51
N GLY A 333 3.90 9.37 34.15
CA GLY A 333 4.85 10.43 34.47
C GLY A 333 5.31 10.36 35.95
N LEU A 334 5.53 9.14 36.46
CA LEU A 334 6.01 8.88 37.81
C LEU A 334 7.49 8.49 37.79
N PRO A 335 8.30 8.96 38.77
CA PRO A 335 9.71 8.60 38.87
C PRO A 335 9.89 7.15 39.35
N SER A 336 10.98 6.51 38.90
CA SER A 336 11.47 5.31 39.55
C SER A 336 12.06 5.62 40.92
N GLU A 337 11.94 4.70 41.87
CA GLU A 337 12.59 4.80 43.19
C GLU A 337 14.12 4.92 43.09
N ARG A 338 14.70 4.33 42.06
CA ARG A 338 16.16 4.32 41.82
C ARG A 338 16.68 5.61 41.18
N ARG A 339 15.79 6.51 40.70
CA ARG A 339 16.17 7.68 39.90
C ARG A 339 17.20 8.60 40.55
N ASN A 340 17.22 8.63 41.90
CA ASN A 340 18.12 9.47 42.69
C ASN A 340 19.14 8.67 43.51
N ALA A 341 19.43 7.40 43.08
CA ALA A 341 20.50 6.61 43.66
C ALA A 341 21.87 7.30 43.49
N SER A 342 22.82 6.98 44.38
CA SER A 342 24.16 7.54 44.32
C SER A 342 24.90 7.13 43.02
N VAL A 343 25.95 7.87 42.68
CA VAL A 343 26.78 7.53 41.52
C VAL A 343 27.52 6.20 41.77
N GLU A 344 27.93 5.98 43.02
CA GLU A 344 28.61 4.77 43.44
C GLU A 344 27.71 3.54 43.26
N ASP A 345 26.48 3.60 43.75
CA ASP A 345 25.49 2.52 43.59
C ASP A 345 25.21 2.23 42.12
N ASN A 346 24.99 3.29 41.32
CA ASN A 346 24.73 3.15 39.90
C ASN A 346 25.90 2.47 39.14
N LEU A 347 27.14 2.82 39.48
CA LEU A 347 28.33 2.21 38.87
C LEU A 347 28.49 0.75 39.32
N ALA A 348 28.20 0.45 40.59
CA ALA A 348 28.27 -0.92 41.13
C ALA A 348 27.29 -1.83 40.39
N HIS A 349 26.02 -1.41 40.24
CA HIS A 349 25.03 -2.19 39.51
C HIS A 349 25.36 -2.31 38.02
N PHE A 350 25.94 -1.29 37.39
CA PHE A 350 26.37 -1.37 36.00
C PHE A 350 27.53 -2.38 35.82
N GLU A 351 28.42 -2.50 36.80
CA GLU A 351 29.46 -3.54 36.77
C GLU A 351 28.89 -4.95 36.98
N GLU A 352 27.87 -5.12 37.86
CA GLU A 352 27.16 -6.38 38.01
C GLU A 352 26.45 -6.80 36.71
N MET A 353 25.83 -5.83 35.99
CA MET A 353 25.25 -6.07 34.66
C MET A 353 26.31 -6.60 33.68
N LYS A 354 27.50 -6.04 33.68
CA LYS A 354 28.62 -6.46 32.83
C LYS A 354 29.07 -7.88 33.12
N GLN A 355 29.13 -8.24 34.41
CA GLN A 355 29.47 -9.60 34.83
C GLN A 355 28.39 -10.63 34.47
N GLY A 356 27.14 -10.19 34.26
CA GLY A 356 26.00 -11.03 33.90
C GLY A 356 25.57 -11.96 35.02
N THR A 357 25.73 -11.53 36.28
CA THR A 357 25.21 -12.26 37.44
C THR A 357 23.70 -12.33 37.42
N THR A 358 23.09 -13.24 38.18
CA THR A 358 21.64 -13.33 38.33
C THR A 358 21.05 -12.00 38.83
N GLU A 359 21.74 -11.34 39.74
CA GLU A 359 21.35 -10.00 40.23
C GLU A 359 21.54 -8.95 39.15
N GLY A 360 22.72 -8.89 38.49
CA GLY A 360 23.02 -7.96 37.40
C GLY A 360 22.00 -8.05 36.26
N ALA A 361 21.47 -9.25 35.95
CA ALA A 361 20.51 -9.46 34.89
C ALA A 361 19.13 -8.77 35.16
N ARG A 362 18.85 -8.39 36.40
CA ARG A 362 17.60 -7.69 36.78
C ARG A 362 17.67 -6.18 36.48
N TRP A 363 18.87 -5.64 36.31
CA TRP A 363 19.10 -4.21 36.15
C TRP A 363 19.10 -3.79 34.69
N CYS A 364 18.73 -2.53 34.46
CA CYS A 364 18.96 -1.81 33.22
C CYS A 364 19.53 -0.42 33.56
N VAL A 365 20.06 0.29 32.57
CA VAL A 365 20.42 1.71 32.75
C VAL A 365 19.42 2.57 32.00
N ARG A 366 18.98 3.65 32.66
CA ARG A 366 18.05 4.64 32.10
C ARG A 366 18.74 5.99 32.01
N ALA A 367 18.48 6.72 30.93
CA ALA A 367 18.88 8.12 30.81
C ALA A 367 18.00 8.99 31.73
N LYS A 368 18.62 9.89 32.49
CA LYS A 368 17.93 10.78 33.43
C LYS A 368 17.53 12.09 32.74
N ILE A 369 16.49 12.03 31.91
CA ILE A 369 16.06 13.15 31.07
C ILE A 369 14.94 13.94 31.77
N SER A 370 13.77 13.30 31.92
CA SER A 370 12.57 13.91 32.53
C SER A 370 11.61 12.83 33.00
N VAL A 371 10.86 13.11 34.07
CA VAL A 371 9.83 12.19 34.59
C VAL A 371 8.52 12.35 33.84
N ASP A 372 8.10 13.58 33.58
CA ASP A 372 6.73 13.99 33.21
C ASP A 372 6.64 14.70 31.85
N ASN A 373 7.72 14.68 31.06
CA ASN A 373 7.73 15.34 29.75
C ASN A 373 6.49 14.93 28.91
N PRO A 374 5.79 15.89 28.25
CA PRO A 374 4.68 15.58 27.35
C PRO A 374 5.03 14.56 26.27
N ASN A 375 6.26 14.63 25.74
CA ASN A 375 6.81 13.61 24.87
C ASN A 375 7.27 12.40 25.72
N LYS A 376 6.49 11.33 25.70
CA LYS A 376 6.77 10.12 26.51
C LYS A 376 8.10 9.44 26.14
N ALA A 377 8.65 9.68 24.96
CA ALA A 377 9.98 9.19 24.58
C ALA A 377 11.10 9.80 25.45
N MET A 378 10.86 11.00 25.98
CA MET A 378 11.79 11.72 26.86
C MET A 378 11.67 11.34 28.36
N ARG A 379 10.73 10.45 28.71
CA ARG A 379 10.52 10.02 30.10
C ARG A 379 11.49 8.91 30.48
N ASP A 380 12.67 9.28 30.90
CA ASP A 380 13.77 8.42 31.35
C ASP A 380 13.84 7.08 30.59
N PRO A 381 14.24 7.10 29.31
CA PRO A 381 14.30 5.90 28.48
C PRO A 381 15.42 4.96 28.94
N VAL A 382 15.22 3.66 28.75
CA VAL A 382 16.28 2.66 28.93
C VAL A 382 17.36 2.88 27.85
N ILE A 383 18.63 2.78 28.21
CA ILE A 383 19.79 2.95 27.31
C ILE A 383 20.69 1.72 27.27
N TYR A 384 20.72 0.90 28.34
CA TYR A 384 21.45 -0.37 28.41
C TYR A 384 20.56 -1.44 29.06
N ARG A 385 20.70 -2.68 28.62
CA ARG A 385 19.99 -3.85 29.18
C ARG A 385 20.86 -5.10 29.12
N CYS A 386 20.64 -6.06 30.02
CA CYS A 386 21.27 -7.36 30.00
C CYS A 386 20.64 -8.28 28.93
N ASN A 387 21.50 -9.06 28.30
CA ASN A 387 21.16 -10.20 27.47
C ASN A 387 22.30 -11.21 27.57
N LEU A 388 22.04 -12.40 28.10
CA LEU A 388 23.08 -13.39 28.35
C LEU A 388 23.36 -14.31 27.17
N LEU A 389 22.62 -14.16 26.06
CA LEU A 389 22.86 -14.93 24.83
C LEU A 389 24.18 -14.53 24.19
N PRO A 390 24.94 -15.47 23.65
CA PRO A 390 26.16 -15.17 22.92
C PRO A 390 25.88 -14.27 21.71
N HIS A 391 26.68 -13.24 21.55
CA HIS A 391 26.60 -12.37 20.37
C HIS A 391 27.33 -13.01 19.20
N HIS A 392 26.77 -12.97 17.99
CA HIS A 392 27.31 -13.66 16.81
C HIS A 392 28.72 -13.18 16.40
N ARG A 393 29.13 -11.93 16.71
CA ARG A 393 30.47 -11.40 16.43
C ARG A 393 31.40 -11.38 17.67
N THR A 394 30.88 -10.93 18.83
CA THR A 394 31.69 -10.74 20.04
C THR A 394 31.62 -11.92 21.01
N GLY A 395 30.84 -12.96 20.70
CA GLY A 395 30.68 -14.15 21.51
C GLY A 395 30.17 -13.84 22.92
N ASN A 396 30.91 -14.29 23.91
CA ASN A 396 30.54 -14.14 25.33
C ASN A 396 31.21 -12.94 26.02
N LYS A 397 31.88 -12.04 25.26
CA LYS A 397 32.59 -10.88 25.84
C LYS A 397 31.63 -9.96 26.60
N TRP A 398 30.44 -9.75 26.07
CA TRP A 398 29.42 -8.87 26.63
C TRP A 398 28.21 -9.65 27.14
N LYS A 399 27.63 -9.19 28.26
CA LYS A 399 26.40 -9.72 28.88
C LYS A 399 25.32 -8.67 28.95
N MET A 400 25.64 -7.45 28.55
CA MET A 400 24.75 -6.32 28.45
C MET A 400 25.02 -5.53 27.18
N TYR A 401 23.99 -4.93 26.63
CA TYR A 401 24.03 -4.28 25.33
C TYR A 401 23.37 -2.91 25.37
N PRO A 402 23.94 -1.92 24.65
CA PRO A 402 23.28 -0.63 24.46
C PRO A 402 22.03 -0.86 23.61
N ILE A 403 21.03 -0.01 23.79
CA ILE A 403 19.89 0.00 22.89
C ILE A 403 20.05 1.07 21.80
N TYR A 404 19.29 0.93 20.74
CA TYR A 404 19.36 1.79 19.55
C TYR A 404 19.38 3.29 19.86
N ASP A 405 18.52 3.76 20.77
CA ASP A 405 18.39 5.18 21.10
C ASP A 405 19.62 5.75 21.82
N PHE A 406 20.49 4.91 22.36
CA PHE A 406 21.78 5.29 22.93
C PHE A 406 22.92 5.14 21.92
N CYS A 407 23.07 3.96 21.31
CA CYS A 407 24.21 3.68 20.43
C CYS A 407 24.13 4.47 19.11
N CYS A 408 22.96 4.62 18.51
CA CYS A 408 22.82 5.23 17.19
C CYS A 408 23.36 6.67 17.12
N PRO A 409 22.96 7.63 18.01
CA PRO A 409 23.51 8.98 17.99
C PRO A 409 25.03 9.02 18.22
N ILE A 410 25.53 8.21 19.14
CA ILE A 410 26.95 8.18 19.50
C ILE A 410 27.78 7.69 18.31
N VAL A 411 27.42 6.54 17.75
CA VAL A 411 28.16 5.95 16.63
C VAL A 411 28.00 6.80 15.35
N ASP A 412 26.83 7.39 15.10
CA ASP A 412 26.65 8.36 14.00
C ASP A 412 27.66 9.52 14.13
N SER A 413 27.85 10.05 15.34
CA SER A 413 28.83 11.12 15.58
C SER A 413 30.26 10.64 15.39
N MET A 414 30.61 9.45 15.91
CA MET A 414 31.98 8.89 15.84
C MET A 414 32.40 8.53 14.41
N GLU A 415 31.49 7.96 13.61
CA GLU A 415 31.73 7.59 12.21
C GLU A 415 31.75 8.79 11.24
N GLY A 416 31.44 9.98 11.72
CA GLY A 416 31.43 11.16 10.88
C GLY A 416 30.14 11.34 10.07
N VAL A 417 29.05 10.62 10.40
CA VAL A 417 27.74 10.78 9.76
C VAL A 417 27.28 12.23 9.92
N THR A 418 27.03 12.92 8.81
CA THR A 418 26.58 14.31 8.83
C THR A 418 25.06 14.41 8.84
N HIS A 419 24.39 13.49 8.12
CA HIS A 419 22.95 13.49 7.95
C HIS A 419 22.35 12.11 8.22
N ALA A 420 21.55 12.04 9.25
CA ALA A 420 20.81 10.85 9.66
C ALA A 420 19.38 10.87 9.07
N LEU A 421 19.18 10.20 7.94
CA LEU A 421 17.85 10.05 7.38
C LEU A 421 17.13 8.91 8.11
N ARG A 422 15.98 9.23 8.71
CA ARG A 422 15.21 8.31 9.56
C ARG A 422 13.74 8.27 9.14
N THR A 423 13.06 7.17 9.45
CA THR A 423 11.61 7.12 9.25
C THR A 423 10.89 7.96 10.30
N ILE A 424 9.77 8.58 9.91
CA ILE A 424 8.94 9.45 10.76
C ILE A 424 8.48 8.76 12.06
N GLU A 425 8.51 7.44 12.12
CA GLU A 425 8.20 6.64 13.31
C GLU A 425 9.16 6.93 14.48
N TYR A 426 10.35 7.45 14.19
CA TYR A 426 11.35 7.86 15.18
C TYR A 426 11.29 9.35 15.55
N ARG A 427 10.33 10.11 15.02
CA ARG A 427 10.27 11.57 15.20
C ARG A 427 10.19 11.97 16.67
N ASP A 428 9.40 11.27 17.46
CA ASP A 428 9.25 11.55 18.91
C ASP A 428 10.56 11.30 19.67
N ARG A 429 11.50 10.54 19.09
CA ARG A 429 12.81 10.24 19.64
C ARG A 429 13.92 11.18 19.14
N ASN A 430 13.64 12.11 18.22
CA ASN A 430 14.64 13.07 17.76
C ASN A 430 15.17 13.95 18.89
N PRO A 431 14.35 14.50 19.81
CA PRO A 431 14.88 15.22 20.97
C PRO A 431 15.76 14.37 21.89
N GLN A 432 15.47 13.08 22.00
CA GLN A 432 16.29 12.13 22.75
C GLN A 432 17.67 11.91 22.10
N TYR A 433 17.70 11.80 20.76
CA TYR A 433 18.92 11.70 19.95
C TYR A 433 19.82 12.93 20.15
N ASP A 434 19.25 14.14 20.04
CA ASP A 434 19.97 15.39 20.25
C ASP A 434 20.46 15.52 21.69
N TRP A 435 19.66 15.12 22.69
CA TRP A 435 20.03 15.14 24.09
C TRP A 435 21.24 14.26 24.41
N MET A 436 21.33 13.05 23.80
CA MET A 436 22.49 12.16 23.95
C MET A 436 23.77 12.81 23.46
N LEU A 437 23.74 13.42 22.25
CA LEU A 437 24.88 14.12 21.68
C LEU A 437 25.32 15.32 22.53
N GLU A 438 24.35 16.09 23.05
CA GLU A 438 24.62 17.25 23.90
C GLU A 438 25.27 16.84 25.22
N LYS A 439 24.71 15.86 25.93
CA LYS A 439 25.23 15.43 27.23
C LYS A 439 26.60 14.80 27.15
N LEU A 440 26.89 14.10 26.06
CA LEU A 440 28.20 13.49 25.83
C LEU A 440 29.18 14.43 25.08
N LYS A 441 28.77 15.68 24.80
CA LYS A 441 29.57 16.70 24.08
C LYS A 441 30.09 16.18 22.73
N LEU A 442 29.26 15.41 22.04
CA LEU A 442 29.56 14.83 20.75
C LEU A 442 29.17 15.78 19.61
N ARG A 443 29.74 15.54 18.41
CA ARG A 443 29.44 16.30 17.21
C ARG A 443 27.94 16.14 16.84
N LYS A 444 27.29 17.25 16.54
CA LYS A 444 25.90 17.28 16.10
C LYS A 444 25.75 16.58 14.73
N VAL A 445 24.66 15.85 14.58
CA VAL A 445 24.23 15.17 13.35
C VAL A 445 22.88 15.75 12.94
N HIS A 446 22.70 16.09 11.65
CA HIS A 446 21.42 16.59 11.16
C HIS A 446 20.45 15.44 10.93
N ILE A 447 19.26 15.52 11.51
CA ILE A 447 18.21 14.52 11.33
C ILE A 447 17.25 14.98 10.25
N TRP A 448 16.93 14.08 9.31
CA TRP A 448 15.85 14.27 8.36
C TRP A 448 14.86 13.11 8.43
N ASP A 449 13.58 13.44 8.70
CA ASP A 449 12.52 12.44 8.78
C ASP A 449 11.81 12.27 7.44
N PHE A 450 11.56 11.02 7.03
CA PHE A 450 10.76 10.68 5.86
C PHE A 450 9.71 9.62 6.21
N ALA A 451 8.58 9.62 5.48
CA ALA A 451 7.53 8.62 5.69
C ALA A 451 7.95 7.24 5.19
N ARG A 452 7.62 6.21 5.96
CA ARG A 452 7.72 4.82 5.52
C ARG A 452 6.82 4.60 4.30
N MET A 453 7.24 3.73 3.41
CA MET A 453 6.45 3.28 2.28
C MET A 453 5.56 2.11 2.71
N ASN A 454 4.26 2.27 2.58
CA ASN A 454 3.27 1.24 2.81
C ASN A 454 2.59 0.88 1.49
N PHE A 455 2.20 -0.40 1.35
CA PHE A 455 1.40 -0.87 0.23
C PHE A 455 0.10 -1.47 0.73
N ILE A 456 -0.98 -1.27 -0.04
CA ILE A 456 -2.24 -1.98 0.21
C ILE A 456 -2.05 -3.48 0.00
N ARG A 457 -2.88 -4.30 0.67
CA ARG A 457 -2.86 -5.78 0.59
C ARG A 457 -1.49 -6.39 0.88
N THR A 458 -0.72 -5.77 1.81
CA THR A 458 0.68 -6.16 2.02
C THR A 458 1.06 -6.14 3.50
N PHE A 459 1.74 -7.17 3.95
CA PHE A 459 2.46 -7.18 5.22
C PHE A 459 3.90 -6.70 5.02
N LEU A 460 4.38 -5.85 5.94
CA LEU A 460 5.78 -5.50 6.07
C LEU A 460 6.37 -5.96 7.42
N SER A 461 5.58 -6.66 8.25
CA SER A 461 6.03 -7.20 9.53
C SER A 461 6.82 -8.48 9.32
N LYS A 462 8.12 -8.47 9.64
CA LYS A 462 9.00 -9.66 9.57
C LYS A 462 8.36 -10.87 10.26
N ARG A 463 7.85 -10.71 11.49
CA ARG A 463 7.22 -11.80 12.24
C ARG A 463 6.02 -12.44 11.52
N LYS A 464 5.21 -11.63 10.82
CA LYS A 464 4.07 -12.14 10.04
C LYS A 464 4.56 -12.86 8.77
N LEU A 465 5.58 -12.32 8.11
CA LEU A 465 6.19 -12.95 6.93
C LEU A 465 6.87 -14.29 7.29
N THR A 466 7.63 -14.33 8.40
CA THR A 466 8.24 -15.57 8.92
C THR A 466 7.20 -16.65 9.11
N LYS A 467 6.05 -16.32 9.73
CA LYS A 467 4.97 -17.27 9.95
C LYS A 467 4.47 -17.90 8.64
N LEU A 468 4.30 -17.13 7.57
CA LEU A 468 3.87 -17.66 6.27
C LEU A 468 4.91 -18.60 5.63
N VAL A 469 6.20 -18.33 5.86
CA VAL A 469 7.30 -19.20 5.40
C VAL A 469 7.28 -20.51 6.21
N ASP A 470 7.21 -20.41 7.53
CA ASP A 470 7.25 -21.57 8.44
C ASP A 470 6.03 -22.50 8.24
N GLU A 471 4.87 -21.95 7.91
CA GLU A 471 3.64 -22.69 7.59
C GLU A 471 3.60 -23.25 6.16
N GLY A 472 4.62 -22.96 5.32
CA GLY A 472 4.69 -23.45 3.95
C GLY A 472 3.64 -22.83 3.00
N ARG A 473 3.04 -21.69 3.35
CA ARG A 473 2.06 -20.99 2.51
C ARG A 473 2.73 -20.28 1.33
N VAL A 474 4.03 -20.06 1.40
CA VAL A 474 4.89 -19.49 0.38
C VAL A 474 6.16 -20.31 0.24
N TRP A 475 6.86 -20.20 -0.88
CA TRP A 475 8.04 -21.01 -1.17
C TRP A 475 9.27 -20.65 -0.33
N GLY A 476 9.31 -19.42 0.19
CA GLY A 476 10.43 -18.86 0.96
C GLY A 476 10.46 -17.35 0.90
N TRP A 477 11.57 -16.78 1.32
CA TRP A 477 11.75 -15.32 1.37
C TRP A 477 11.90 -14.64 0.00
N ASP A 478 12.15 -15.41 -1.05
CA ASP A 478 12.22 -14.99 -2.44
C ASP A 478 10.92 -15.27 -3.23
N ASP A 479 9.85 -15.65 -2.54
CA ASP A 479 8.54 -15.90 -3.16
C ASP A 479 8.04 -14.65 -3.90
N PRO A 480 7.60 -14.75 -5.17
CA PRO A 480 7.15 -13.62 -5.98
C PRO A 480 5.94 -12.86 -5.41
N ARG A 481 5.23 -13.43 -4.45
CA ARG A 481 4.11 -12.79 -3.73
C ARG A 481 4.57 -11.95 -2.54
N PHE A 482 5.83 -12.10 -2.11
CA PHE A 482 6.39 -11.38 -0.98
C PHE A 482 6.86 -9.96 -1.36
N PRO A 483 6.71 -8.99 -0.45
CA PRO A 483 7.21 -7.62 -0.63
C PRO A 483 8.71 -7.51 -0.33
N THR A 484 9.45 -8.62 -0.24
CA THR A 484 10.90 -8.64 -0.09
C THR A 484 11.58 -8.18 -1.38
N ILE A 485 12.79 -7.66 -1.29
CA ILE A 485 13.55 -7.27 -2.49
C ILE A 485 13.76 -8.47 -3.41
N ARG A 486 14.05 -9.64 -2.86
CA ARG A 486 14.21 -10.89 -3.61
C ARG A 486 12.92 -11.30 -4.30
N GLY A 487 11.77 -11.25 -3.59
CA GLY A 487 10.47 -11.61 -4.15
C GLY A 487 10.05 -10.70 -5.32
N ILE A 488 10.10 -9.37 -5.13
CA ILE A 488 9.75 -8.43 -6.21
C ILE A 488 10.71 -8.51 -7.40
N ARG A 489 12.01 -8.73 -7.16
CA ARG A 489 12.99 -8.96 -8.24
C ARG A 489 12.71 -10.25 -8.97
N ARG A 490 12.39 -11.33 -8.27
CA ARG A 490 12.02 -12.62 -8.84
C ARG A 490 10.72 -12.54 -9.64
N ARG A 491 9.79 -11.65 -9.24
CA ARG A 491 8.57 -11.37 -10.02
C ARG A 491 8.82 -10.50 -11.26
N GLY A 492 10.02 -9.96 -11.45
CA GLY A 492 10.43 -9.25 -12.66
C GLY A 492 10.53 -7.73 -12.55
N MET A 493 10.59 -7.16 -11.34
CA MET A 493 10.91 -5.75 -11.14
C MET A 493 12.36 -5.47 -11.53
N THR A 494 12.60 -4.49 -12.39
CA THR A 494 13.93 -4.00 -12.73
C THR A 494 14.49 -3.08 -11.66
N ILE A 495 15.82 -2.98 -11.58
CA ILE A 495 16.49 -2.09 -10.60
C ILE A 495 16.13 -0.63 -10.90
N ASP A 496 16.21 -0.21 -12.16
CA ASP A 496 15.97 1.16 -12.57
C ASP A 496 14.53 1.59 -12.30
N ALA A 497 13.55 0.71 -12.57
CA ALA A 497 12.16 0.99 -12.25
C ALA A 497 11.91 1.09 -10.74
N LEU A 498 12.54 0.22 -9.94
CA LEU A 498 12.46 0.27 -8.48
C LEU A 498 13.04 1.59 -7.94
N ARG A 499 14.21 2.00 -8.43
CA ARG A 499 14.85 3.27 -8.07
C ARG A 499 13.97 4.45 -8.48
N GLU A 500 13.52 4.51 -9.73
CA GLU A 500 12.62 5.59 -10.19
C GLU A 500 11.37 5.67 -9.33
N PHE A 501 10.71 4.54 -9.07
CA PHE A 501 9.49 4.51 -8.27
C PHE A 501 9.72 5.04 -6.85
N ILE A 502 10.77 4.57 -6.17
CA ILE A 502 11.07 4.95 -4.79
C ILE A 502 11.50 6.42 -4.72
N LEU A 503 12.39 6.85 -5.59
CA LEU A 503 12.85 8.23 -5.62
C LEU A 503 11.70 9.21 -5.93
N LYS A 504 10.75 8.86 -6.81
CA LYS A 504 9.53 9.65 -7.04
C LYS A 504 8.66 9.85 -5.79
N GLN A 505 8.68 8.93 -4.84
CA GLN A 505 8.02 9.14 -3.55
C GLN A 505 8.75 10.19 -2.70
N GLY A 506 10.04 10.38 -2.94
CA GLY A 506 10.88 11.37 -2.28
C GLY A 506 10.97 11.20 -0.77
N PRO A 507 11.67 12.13 -0.11
CA PRO A 507 11.78 12.16 1.36
C PRO A 507 10.59 12.87 2.04
N SER A 508 9.40 12.79 1.44
CA SER A 508 8.15 13.32 2.02
C SER A 508 7.86 12.70 3.39
N ARG A 509 7.30 13.50 4.29
CA ARG A 509 6.83 13.08 5.62
C ARG A 509 5.39 12.54 5.60
N ASN A 510 4.68 12.61 4.48
CA ASN A 510 3.32 12.12 4.37
C ASN A 510 3.31 10.59 4.22
N ILE A 511 2.62 9.90 5.13
CA ILE A 511 2.40 8.46 5.05
C ILE A 511 1.33 8.22 3.97
N VAL A 512 1.66 7.43 2.95
CA VAL A 512 0.76 7.07 1.86
C VAL A 512 0.70 5.55 1.76
N ASN A 513 -0.50 5.00 1.65
CA ASN A 513 -0.69 3.60 1.28
C ASN A 513 -0.73 3.53 -0.24
N LEU A 514 0.32 2.98 -0.82
CA LEU A 514 0.53 2.89 -2.26
C LEU A 514 -0.22 1.69 -2.84
N ASP A 515 -0.70 1.85 -4.06
CA ASP A 515 -1.22 0.75 -4.85
C ASP A 515 -0.11 0.13 -5.72
N TRP A 516 -0.10 -1.19 -5.84
CA TRP A 516 0.84 -1.93 -6.67
C TRP A 516 0.72 -1.60 -8.17
N THR A 517 -0.42 -1.07 -8.59
CA THR A 517 -0.70 -0.68 -9.98
C THR A 517 0.35 0.30 -10.51
N LEU A 518 0.62 1.39 -9.78
CA LEU A 518 1.62 2.38 -10.18
C LEU A 518 3.05 1.81 -10.14
N PHE A 519 3.33 0.95 -9.17
CA PHE A 519 4.62 0.26 -9.04
C PHE A 519 4.93 -0.58 -10.30
N TRP A 520 3.99 -1.43 -10.71
CA TRP A 520 4.16 -2.26 -11.90
C TRP A 520 4.04 -1.49 -13.21
N ALA A 521 3.23 -0.43 -13.26
CA ALA A 521 3.18 0.47 -14.42
C ALA A 521 4.51 1.18 -14.65
N THR A 522 5.23 1.54 -13.59
CA THR A 522 6.59 2.08 -13.69
C THR A 522 7.54 1.04 -14.27
N ASN A 523 7.49 -0.20 -13.78
CA ASN A 523 8.33 -1.29 -14.32
C ASN A 523 8.08 -1.54 -15.81
N LYS A 524 6.82 -1.51 -16.25
CA LYS A 524 6.46 -1.69 -17.64
C LYS A 524 7.17 -0.72 -18.58
N LYS A 525 7.38 0.53 -18.19
CA LYS A 525 8.11 1.52 -19.00
C LYS A 525 9.54 1.10 -19.33
N TYR A 526 10.18 0.38 -18.40
CA TYR A 526 11.55 -0.10 -18.55
C TYR A 526 11.63 -1.40 -19.32
N ILE A 527 10.69 -2.31 -19.11
CA ILE A 527 10.75 -3.63 -19.76
C ILE A 527 10.19 -3.62 -21.19
N ASP A 528 9.15 -2.81 -21.49
CA ASP A 528 8.51 -2.81 -22.82
C ASP A 528 9.48 -2.56 -23.98
N PRO A 529 10.41 -1.59 -23.89
CA PRO A 529 11.34 -1.31 -24.99
C PRO A 529 12.39 -2.39 -25.24
N VAL A 530 12.65 -3.25 -24.23
CA VAL A 530 13.77 -4.20 -24.25
C VAL A 530 13.35 -5.67 -24.18
N ALA A 531 12.06 -5.96 -24.01
CA ALA A 531 11.55 -7.33 -23.94
C ALA A 531 11.39 -7.94 -25.34
N PRO A 532 12.13 -8.98 -25.71
CA PRO A 532 11.90 -9.70 -26.96
C PRO A 532 10.49 -10.29 -26.97
N ARG A 533 9.87 -10.30 -28.15
CA ARG A 533 8.48 -10.76 -28.34
C ARG A 533 8.46 -12.17 -28.90
N HIS A 534 7.77 -13.02 -28.16
CA HIS A 534 7.56 -14.43 -28.47
C HIS A 534 6.08 -14.73 -28.60
N THR A 535 5.73 -15.90 -29.06
CA THR A 535 4.36 -16.38 -29.15
C THR A 535 4.18 -17.59 -28.24
N ALA A 536 3.09 -17.63 -27.49
CA ALA A 536 2.66 -18.81 -26.76
C ALA A 536 1.15 -19.04 -26.94
N ILE A 537 0.73 -20.29 -27.10
CA ILE A 537 -0.66 -20.73 -27.24
C ILE A 537 -1.00 -21.66 -26.07
N SER A 538 -2.07 -21.37 -25.34
CA SER A 538 -2.55 -22.20 -24.25
C SER A 538 -2.87 -23.62 -24.73
N LYS A 539 -2.51 -24.62 -23.93
CA LYS A 539 -2.90 -26.01 -24.20
C LYS A 539 -4.37 -26.28 -23.89
N GLU A 540 -4.98 -25.45 -23.06
CA GLU A 540 -6.37 -25.59 -22.69
C GLU A 540 -7.28 -25.31 -23.89
N HIS A 541 -8.00 -26.33 -24.34
CA HIS A 541 -8.92 -26.28 -25.48
C HIS A 541 -8.28 -25.67 -26.76
N ILE A 542 -7.02 -26.03 -27.01
CA ILE A 542 -6.26 -25.57 -28.20
C ILE A 542 -7.01 -25.90 -29.49
N VAL A 543 -7.03 -24.96 -30.42
CA VAL A 543 -7.70 -25.12 -31.74
C VAL A 543 -6.69 -25.31 -32.83
N THR A 544 -6.83 -26.39 -33.59
CA THR A 544 -6.05 -26.62 -34.80
C THR A 544 -6.72 -25.96 -36.02
N ALA A 545 -5.99 -25.12 -36.73
CA ALA A 545 -6.48 -24.47 -37.93
C ALA A 545 -5.67 -24.96 -39.14
N ARG A 546 -6.38 -25.44 -40.20
CA ARG A 546 -5.79 -25.75 -41.51
C ARG A 546 -5.82 -24.49 -42.36
N VAL A 547 -4.66 -24.15 -42.97
CA VAL A 547 -4.47 -22.91 -43.72
C VAL A 547 -4.32 -23.21 -45.22
N LYS A 548 -5.40 -22.95 -45.97
CA LYS A 548 -5.39 -23.04 -47.44
C LYS A 548 -4.56 -21.90 -48.04
N GLY A 549 -3.80 -22.18 -49.10
CA GLY A 549 -2.89 -21.21 -49.72
C GLY A 549 -1.52 -21.12 -49.04
N ALA A 550 -1.29 -21.82 -47.94
CA ALA A 550 0.05 -22.00 -47.39
C ALA A 550 0.90 -22.92 -48.28
N ARG A 551 2.24 -22.75 -48.25
CA ARG A 551 3.17 -23.65 -48.94
C ARG A 551 3.06 -25.05 -48.36
N MET A 552 3.14 -26.07 -49.25
CA MET A 552 3.04 -27.49 -48.86
C MET A 552 4.18 -27.92 -47.91
N ALA A 553 5.40 -27.46 -48.17
CA ALA A 553 6.53 -27.70 -47.27
C ALA A 553 6.63 -26.61 -46.21
N PRO A 554 6.83 -26.96 -44.94
CA PRO A 554 7.08 -25.98 -43.88
C PRO A 554 8.34 -25.16 -44.19
N TYR A 555 8.33 -23.87 -43.84
CA TYR A 555 9.48 -22.98 -44.00
C TYR A 555 9.60 -22.04 -42.81
N THR A 556 10.77 -21.44 -42.65
CA THR A 556 11.03 -20.45 -41.57
C THR A 556 11.47 -19.13 -42.18
N GLU A 557 11.08 -18.04 -41.55
CA GLU A 557 11.58 -16.69 -41.84
C GLU A 557 12.10 -16.01 -40.56
N ASP A 558 13.11 -15.19 -40.75
CA ASP A 558 13.61 -14.35 -39.68
C ASP A 558 12.75 -13.09 -39.56
N LYS A 559 12.21 -12.83 -38.39
CA LYS A 559 11.41 -11.64 -38.04
C LYS A 559 12.05 -10.90 -36.87
N PRO A 560 11.89 -9.57 -36.79
CA PRO A 560 12.38 -8.82 -35.63
C PRO A 560 11.80 -9.34 -34.29
N LYS A 561 12.66 -9.53 -33.29
CA LYS A 561 12.21 -9.85 -31.93
C LYS A 561 11.36 -8.74 -31.32
N HIS A 562 11.49 -7.49 -31.81
CA HIS A 562 10.75 -6.34 -31.36
C HIS A 562 10.55 -5.32 -32.49
N GLY A 563 9.29 -4.91 -32.73
CA GLY A 563 8.97 -4.05 -33.88
C GLY A 563 9.54 -2.61 -33.80
N LYS A 564 9.96 -2.15 -32.62
CA LYS A 564 10.52 -0.80 -32.41
C LYS A 564 11.99 -0.81 -31.96
N ASN A 565 12.55 -1.98 -31.68
CA ASN A 565 13.94 -2.10 -31.21
C ASN A 565 14.66 -3.19 -32.00
N PRO A 566 15.30 -2.81 -33.11
CA PRO A 566 16.02 -3.77 -33.99
C PRO A 566 17.28 -4.34 -33.34
N GLU A 567 17.84 -3.70 -32.29
CA GLU A 567 19.04 -4.17 -31.59
C GLU A 567 18.80 -5.50 -30.85
N LEU A 568 17.57 -5.88 -30.60
CA LEU A 568 17.21 -7.18 -30.01
C LEU A 568 17.39 -8.34 -30.99
N GLY A 569 17.65 -8.05 -32.25
CA GLY A 569 17.91 -9.05 -33.27
C GLY A 569 16.65 -9.73 -33.82
N LEU A 570 16.84 -10.88 -34.42
CA LEU A 570 15.80 -11.62 -35.14
C LEU A 570 15.40 -12.88 -34.38
N LYS A 571 14.15 -13.32 -34.59
CA LYS A 571 13.59 -14.61 -34.17
C LYS A 571 13.14 -15.40 -35.37
N LYS A 572 13.22 -16.73 -35.31
CA LYS A 572 12.68 -17.63 -36.32
C LYS A 572 11.18 -17.78 -36.16
N VAL A 573 10.42 -17.58 -37.22
CA VAL A 573 8.99 -17.86 -37.30
C VAL A 573 8.78 -18.98 -38.31
N ALA A 574 8.18 -20.08 -37.87
CA ALA A 574 7.86 -21.22 -38.73
C ALA A 574 6.46 -21.08 -39.32
N TYR A 575 6.29 -21.43 -40.57
CA TYR A 575 5.03 -21.39 -41.30
C TYR A 575 4.71 -22.77 -41.88
N SER A 576 3.43 -23.17 -41.77
CA SER A 576 2.93 -24.41 -42.33
C SER A 576 1.44 -24.34 -42.67
N ASP A 577 0.93 -25.35 -43.31
CA ASP A 577 -0.50 -25.53 -43.61
C ASP A 577 -1.37 -25.89 -42.40
N GLU A 578 -0.74 -26.09 -41.23
CA GLU A 578 -1.42 -26.40 -39.99
C GLU A 578 -0.84 -25.58 -38.83
N ILE A 579 -1.73 -24.88 -38.10
CA ILE A 579 -1.34 -23.98 -37.03
C ILE A 579 -2.25 -24.17 -35.78
N LEU A 580 -1.74 -23.78 -34.65
CA LEU A 580 -2.47 -23.71 -33.35
C LEU A 580 -2.95 -22.29 -33.07
N ILE A 581 -4.18 -22.17 -32.60
CA ILE A 581 -4.82 -20.90 -32.24
C ILE A 581 -5.46 -21.05 -30.87
N GLU A 582 -5.56 -19.93 -30.13
CA GLU A 582 -6.23 -19.83 -28.85
C GLU A 582 -7.74 -20.06 -28.97
N GLN A 583 -8.33 -20.82 -28.06
CA GLN A 583 -9.79 -20.99 -27.98
C GLN A 583 -10.53 -19.67 -27.78
N THR A 584 -9.92 -18.74 -27.01
CA THR A 584 -10.49 -17.41 -26.76
C THR A 584 -10.61 -16.57 -28.03
N ASP A 585 -9.71 -16.73 -29.00
CA ASP A 585 -9.80 -16.10 -30.31
C ASP A 585 -10.80 -16.82 -31.20
N ALA A 586 -10.66 -18.13 -31.30
CA ALA A 586 -11.49 -18.96 -32.18
C ALA A 586 -13.00 -18.83 -31.89
N ARG A 587 -13.39 -18.67 -30.64
CA ARG A 587 -14.80 -18.45 -30.24
C ARG A 587 -15.42 -17.16 -30.80
N ASN A 588 -14.58 -16.17 -31.11
CA ASN A 588 -15.03 -14.87 -31.62
C ASN A 588 -15.07 -14.80 -33.15
N PHE A 589 -14.62 -15.86 -33.87
CA PHE A 589 -14.59 -15.86 -35.32
C PHE A 589 -15.96 -16.07 -35.94
N VAL A 590 -16.17 -15.38 -37.03
CA VAL A 590 -17.39 -15.50 -37.85
C VAL A 590 -17.01 -16.08 -39.21
N HIS A 591 -17.90 -16.88 -39.82
CA HIS A 591 -17.70 -17.42 -41.17
C HIS A 591 -17.53 -16.28 -42.17
N ASP A 592 -16.55 -16.42 -43.09
CA ASP A 592 -16.15 -15.44 -44.09
C ASP A 592 -15.58 -14.11 -43.52
N GLU A 593 -15.32 -14.02 -42.20
CA GLU A 593 -14.61 -12.89 -41.61
C GLU A 593 -13.12 -12.90 -42.05
N GLU A 594 -12.62 -11.71 -42.39
CA GLU A 594 -11.18 -11.51 -42.62
C GLU A 594 -10.49 -11.17 -41.30
N LEU A 595 -9.44 -11.93 -40.95
CA LEU A 595 -8.59 -11.72 -39.79
C LEU A 595 -7.13 -11.58 -40.19
N THR A 596 -6.30 -11.05 -39.27
CA THR A 596 -4.84 -11.02 -39.46
C THR A 596 -4.15 -12.08 -38.60
N LEU A 597 -3.44 -13.00 -39.23
CA LEU A 597 -2.44 -13.86 -38.60
C LEU A 597 -1.16 -13.04 -38.39
N MET A 598 -0.82 -12.70 -37.14
CA MET A 598 0.33 -11.84 -36.81
C MET A 598 1.60 -12.41 -37.40
N ASN A 599 2.44 -11.55 -38.00
CA ASN A 599 3.67 -11.90 -38.73
C ASN A 599 3.48 -12.72 -40.02
N TRP A 600 2.24 -12.99 -40.48
CA TRP A 600 1.98 -13.71 -41.72
C TRP A 600 1.21 -12.85 -42.73
N GLY A 601 0.07 -12.37 -42.38
CA GLY A 601 -0.84 -11.60 -43.25
C GLY A 601 -2.29 -11.92 -42.94
N ASN A 602 -3.20 -11.50 -43.81
CA ASN A 602 -4.63 -11.73 -43.63
C ASN A 602 -5.06 -13.13 -44.11
N ALA A 603 -6.14 -13.62 -43.52
CA ALA A 603 -6.81 -14.85 -43.92
C ALA A 603 -8.34 -14.73 -43.66
N TYR A 604 -9.12 -15.42 -44.51
CA TYR A 604 -10.57 -15.59 -44.30
C TYR A 604 -10.86 -16.84 -43.48
N VAL A 605 -11.87 -16.79 -42.63
CA VAL A 605 -12.39 -17.93 -41.87
C VAL A 605 -13.41 -18.68 -42.77
N ARG A 606 -13.04 -19.84 -43.28
CA ARG A 606 -13.90 -20.59 -44.23
C ARG A 606 -14.72 -21.69 -43.58
N LYS A 607 -14.32 -22.19 -42.43
CA LYS A 607 -15.07 -23.20 -41.69
C LYS A 607 -14.74 -23.17 -40.21
N ILE A 608 -15.75 -23.32 -39.40
CA ILE A 608 -15.63 -23.42 -37.94
C ILE A 608 -16.31 -24.72 -37.51
N SER A 609 -15.56 -25.62 -36.87
CA SER A 609 -16.07 -26.87 -36.34
C SER A 609 -16.23 -26.76 -34.83
N HIS A 610 -17.38 -27.21 -34.29
CA HIS A 610 -17.68 -27.14 -32.87
C HIS A 610 -17.84 -28.54 -32.26
N SER A 611 -17.51 -28.68 -31.00
CA SER A 611 -17.89 -29.84 -30.19
C SER A 611 -19.36 -29.72 -29.78
N LEU A 612 -20.12 -30.83 -29.95
CA LEU A 612 -21.52 -30.95 -29.56
C LEU A 612 -21.67 -31.46 -28.12
N ASN A 613 -20.98 -30.91 -27.17
CA ASN A 613 -21.21 -31.27 -25.77
C ASN A 613 -22.32 -30.37 -25.19
N PRO A 614 -23.50 -30.93 -24.81
CA PRO A 614 -24.65 -30.15 -24.31
C PRO A 614 -24.39 -29.45 -22.96
N LEU A 615 -23.34 -29.84 -22.23
CA LEU A 615 -23.03 -29.36 -20.88
C LEU A 615 -21.93 -28.29 -20.82
N THR A 616 -21.22 -28.09 -21.93
CA THR A 616 -20.19 -27.07 -22.04
C THR A 616 -20.52 -26.15 -23.21
N HIS A 617 -20.35 -24.84 -23.02
CA HIS A 617 -20.51 -23.87 -24.11
C HIS A 617 -19.78 -24.35 -25.36
N SER A 618 -20.39 -24.16 -26.55
CA SER A 618 -19.83 -24.54 -27.85
C SER A 618 -18.34 -24.25 -27.95
N THR A 619 -17.53 -25.33 -27.94
CA THR A 619 -16.06 -25.24 -28.00
C THR A 619 -15.67 -25.43 -29.47
N VAL A 620 -14.89 -24.52 -30.03
CA VAL A 620 -14.33 -24.67 -31.38
C VAL A 620 -13.26 -25.75 -31.31
N THR A 621 -13.36 -26.74 -32.20
CA THR A 621 -12.40 -27.88 -32.25
C THR A 621 -11.43 -27.78 -33.43
N ALA A 622 -11.87 -27.22 -34.53
CA ALA A 622 -11.04 -27.05 -35.73
C ALA A 622 -11.50 -25.86 -36.57
N LEU A 623 -10.57 -25.29 -37.33
CA LEU A 623 -10.79 -24.20 -38.28
C LEU A 623 -10.22 -24.54 -39.66
N GLU A 624 -10.86 -24.00 -40.71
CA GLU A 624 -10.24 -23.85 -42.02
C GLU A 624 -10.10 -22.38 -42.36
N LEU A 625 -8.89 -21.94 -42.60
CA LEU A 625 -8.52 -20.57 -42.97
C LEU A 625 -8.04 -20.54 -44.40
N GLU A 626 -8.22 -19.45 -45.13
CA GLU A 626 -7.72 -19.23 -46.47
C GLU A 626 -6.92 -17.93 -46.51
N LEU A 627 -5.63 -18.01 -46.92
CA LEU A 627 -4.74 -16.85 -46.93
C LEU A 627 -5.20 -15.80 -47.92
N HIS A 628 -5.17 -14.54 -47.50
CA HIS A 628 -5.39 -13.35 -48.32
C HIS A 628 -4.27 -12.34 -48.06
N LEU A 629 -3.09 -12.61 -48.58
CA LEU A 629 -1.87 -11.85 -48.30
C LEU A 629 -1.87 -10.43 -48.90
N GLN A 630 -2.79 -10.12 -49.83
CA GLN A 630 -2.99 -8.78 -50.39
C GLN A 630 -3.92 -7.91 -49.54
N GLY A 631 -4.58 -8.49 -48.52
CA GLY A 631 -5.47 -7.75 -47.60
C GLY A 631 -4.71 -6.74 -46.74
N ASP A 632 -5.36 -5.62 -46.40
CA ASP A 632 -4.79 -4.64 -45.52
C ASP A 632 -4.91 -5.10 -44.05
N VAL A 633 -3.76 -5.40 -43.44
CA VAL A 633 -3.69 -5.83 -42.02
C VAL A 633 -4.23 -4.79 -41.03
N LYS A 634 -4.42 -3.51 -41.44
CA LYS A 634 -4.96 -2.47 -40.59
C LYS A 634 -6.48 -2.52 -40.44
N THR A 635 -7.17 -3.03 -41.44
CA THR A 635 -8.64 -3.03 -41.53
C THR A 635 -9.30 -4.18 -40.79
N THR A 636 -8.60 -5.28 -40.53
CA THR A 636 -9.16 -6.44 -39.82
C THR A 636 -9.41 -6.15 -38.37
N LYS A 637 -10.53 -6.63 -37.83
CA LYS A 637 -10.88 -6.52 -36.41
C LYS A 637 -10.06 -7.45 -35.54
N GLN A 638 -9.83 -8.67 -35.99
CA GLN A 638 -9.13 -9.73 -35.27
C GLN A 638 -7.65 -9.76 -35.64
N LYS A 639 -6.75 -9.63 -34.64
CA LYS A 639 -5.30 -9.81 -34.79
C LYS A 639 -4.91 -11.00 -33.93
N VAL A 640 -4.53 -12.10 -34.53
CA VAL A 640 -4.46 -13.42 -33.92
C VAL A 640 -3.00 -13.89 -33.81
N THR A 641 -2.62 -14.37 -32.65
CA THR A 641 -1.37 -15.11 -32.45
C THR A 641 -1.59 -16.56 -32.77
N TRP A 642 -0.55 -17.19 -33.34
CA TRP A 642 -0.60 -18.56 -33.79
C TRP A 642 0.78 -19.21 -33.73
N LEU A 643 0.83 -20.56 -33.74
CA LEU A 643 2.06 -21.33 -33.82
C LEU A 643 1.93 -22.41 -34.89
N SER A 644 2.94 -22.58 -35.71
CA SER A 644 3.02 -23.70 -36.67
C SER A 644 3.25 -25.02 -35.92
N THR A 645 2.53 -26.08 -36.32
CA THR A 645 2.73 -27.44 -35.79
C THR A 645 3.89 -28.16 -36.47
N LYS A 646 4.43 -27.60 -37.58
CA LYS A 646 5.48 -28.19 -38.40
C LYS A 646 6.63 -27.20 -38.62
N GLY A 647 7.83 -27.71 -38.84
CA GLY A 647 9.00 -26.88 -39.16
C GLY A 647 9.65 -26.19 -37.96
N GLN A 648 9.17 -26.44 -36.75
CA GLN A 648 9.77 -26.02 -35.49
C GLN A 648 9.48 -27.03 -34.37
N GLU A 649 10.28 -26.99 -33.32
CA GLU A 649 9.95 -27.62 -32.05
C GLU A 649 9.07 -26.66 -31.23
N LEU A 650 7.92 -27.14 -30.81
CA LEU A 650 7.05 -26.40 -29.89
C LEU A 650 7.56 -26.58 -28.45
N ILE A 651 7.96 -25.49 -27.83
CA ILE A 651 8.53 -25.53 -26.48
C ILE A 651 7.43 -25.56 -25.45
N PRO A 652 7.32 -26.59 -24.59
CA PRO A 652 6.38 -26.61 -23.52
C PRO A 652 6.77 -25.58 -22.45
N VAL A 653 5.81 -24.75 -22.06
CA VAL A 653 6.00 -23.72 -21.05
C VAL A 653 4.88 -23.79 -20.01
N GLU A 654 5.21 -23.47 -18.78
CA GLU A 654 4.30 -23.27 -17.67
C GLU A 654 4.28 -21.78 -17.33
N LEU A 655 3.14 -21.14 -17.48
CA LEU A 655 2.93 -19.73 -17.17
C LEU A 655 2.30 -19.63 -15.78
N VAL A 656 2.93 -18.84 -14.91
CA VAL A 656 2.49 -18.69 -13.51
C VAL A 656 2.07 -17.26 -13.26
N ASP A 657 0.84 -17.09 -12.85
CA ASP A 657 0.27 -15.84 -12.36
C ASP A 657 0.17 -15.86 -10.84
N PHE A 658 0.38 -14.69 -10.23
CA PHE A 658 0.30 -14.54 -8.78
C PHE A 658 -0.70 -13.46 -8.40
N ASP A 659 -1.53 -13.74 -7.41
CA ASP A 659 -2.43 -12.78 -6.76
C ASP A 659 -1.86 -12.33 -5.41
N TYR A 660 -2.54 -11.41 -4.76
CA TYR A 660 -2.18 -10.91 -3.44
C TYR A 660 -2.41 -11.96 -2.36
N LEU A 661 -1.46 -12.07 -1.43
CA LEU A 661 -1.59 -12.93 -0.25
C LEU A 661 -2.71 -12.48 0.70
N ILE A 662 -3.18 -11.24 0.54
CA ILE A 662 -4.10 -10.59 1.47
C ILE A 662 -5.28 -10.01 0.72
N THR A 663 -6.47 -10.31 1.22
CA THR A 663 -7.75 -9.87 0.65
C THR A 663 -8.13 -8.44 1.05
N LYS A 664 -7.68 -7.98 2.24
CA LYS A 664 -8.02 -6.67 2.81
C LYS A 664 -7.00 -5.62 2.41
N ASP A 665 -7.44 -4.44 1.96
CA ASP A 665 -6.54 -3.35 1.53
C ASP A 665 -5.63 -2.86 2.65
N ILE A 666 -6.16 -2.66 3.86
CA ILE A 666 -5.40 -2.20 5.03
C ILE A 666 -5.73 -3.12 6.20
N ILE A 667 -4.69 -3.71 6.79
CA ILE A 667 -4.81 -4.54 7.98
C ILE A 667 -4.62 -3.67 9.20
N GLU A 668 -5.62 -3.64 10.05
CA GLU A 668 -5.60 -2.94 11.33
C GLU A 668 -4.97 -3.83 12.42
N LYS A 669 -4.67 -3.24 13.57
CA LYS A 669 -4.00 -3.95 14.67
C LYS A 669 -4.88 -5.05 15.28
N GLU A 670 -6.18 -4.84 15.23
CA GLU A 670 -7.21 -5.71 15.78
C GLU A 670 -7.64 -6.83 14.80
N ASP A 671 -7.19 -6.76 13.55
CA ASP A 671 -7.55 -7.77 12.54
C ASP A 671 -6.88 -9.12 12.83
N ASP A 672 -7.67 -10.17 12.75
CA ASP A 672 -7.14 -11.51 12.67
C ASP A 672 -6.52 -11.73 11.28
N VAL A 673 -5.23 -11.95 11.28
CA VAL A 673 -4.44 -12.10 10.05
C VAL A 673 -4.88 -13.31 9.23
N GLU A 674 -5.25 -14.40 9.87
CA GLU A 674 -5.68 -15.64 9.21
C GLU A 674 -6.94 -15.43 8.36
N LEU A 675 -7.87 -14.62 8.87
CA LEU A 675 -9.09 -14.29 8.13
C LEU A 675 -8.88 -13.32 6.96
N CYS A 676 -7.70 -12.71 6.90
CA CYS A 676 -7.34 -11.79 5.81
C CYS A 676 -6.48 -12.45 4.73
N LEU A 677 -6.08 -13.71 4.91
CA LEU A 677 -5.30 -14.43 3.91
C LEU A 677 -6.16 -14.87 2.73
N ASN A 678 -5.53 -14.92 1.56
CA ASN A 678 -6.13 -15.44 0.33
C ASN A 678 -5.61 -16.87 0.11
N ASP A 679 -6.51 -17.83 0.00
CA ASP A 679 -6.15 -19.24 -0.15
C ASP A 679 -5.68 -19.60 -1.56
N HIS A 680 -6.07 -18.81 -2.57
CA HIS A 680 -5.72 -19.05 -3.96
C HIS A 680 -4.95 -17.85 -4.53
N THR A 681 -3.63 -17.95 -4.54
CA THR A 681 -2.72 -16.87 -4.93
C THR A 681 -1.72 -17.23 -6.02
N GLU A 682 -1.76 -18.46 -6.50
CA GLU A 682 -0.87 -18.98 -7.52
C GLU A 682 -1.68 -19.75 -8.56
N PHE A 683 -1.61 -19.31 -9.80
CA PHE A 683 -2.36 -19.88 -10.92
C PHE A 683 -1.37 -20.32 -12.00
N ARG A 684 -1.44 -21.60 -12.35
CA ARG A 684 -0.55 -22.21 -13.36
C ARG A 684 -1.34 -22.59 -14.59
N SER A 685 -0.82 -22.25 -15.74
CA SER A 685 -1.37 -22.64 -17.03
C SER A 685 -0.28 -23.18 -17.95
N GLU A 686 -0.60 -24.25 -18.68
CA GLU A 686 0.31 -24.84 -19.65
C GLU A 686 0.10 -24.23 -21.04
N ALA A 687 1.21 -24.00 -21.74
CA ALA A 687 1.18 -23.49 -23.12
C ALA A 687 2.29 -24.13 -23.98
N PHE A 688 2.15 -24.01 -25.30
CA PHE A 688 3.23 -24.19 -26.25
C PHE A 688 3.77 -22.83 -26.67
N ALA A 689 5.09 -22.67 -26.70
CA ALA A 689 5.76 -21.48 -27.16
C ALA A 689 6.56 -21.76 -28.46
N ASP A 690 6.95 -20.69 -29.15
CA ASP A 690 7.80 -20.78 -30.33
C ASP A 690 9.20 -21.33 -30.00
N CYS A 691 9.90 -21.87 -30.98
CA CYS A 691 11.20 -22.54 -30.80
C CYS A 691 12.30 -21.66 -30.22
N ASN A 692 12.20 -20.31 -30.33
CA ASN A 692 13.23 -19.41 -29.84
C ASN A 692 13.22 -19.33 -28.27
N VAL A 693 12.17 -19.82 -27.65
CA VAL A 693 12.07 -19.86 -26.16
C VAL A 693 13.03 -20.89 -25.55
N ALA A 694 13.49 -21.88 -26.35
CA ALA A 694 14.49 -22.87 -25.92
C ALA A 694 15.82 -22.22 -25.46
N ASP A 695 16.21 -21.10 -26.07
CA ASP A 695 17.47 -20.41 -25.81
C ASP A 695 17.40 -19.42 -24.62
N LEU A 696 16.24 -19.24 -24.05
CA LEU A 696 16.07 -18.28 -22.95
C LEU A 696 16.75 -18.76 -21.68
N GLN A 697 17.44 -17.85 -21.02
CA GLN A 697 18.11 -18.10 -19.74
C GLN A 697 17.26 -17.62 -18.57
N LYS A 698 17.59 -18.10 -17.37
CA LYS A 698 17.00 -17.61 -16.13
C LYS A 698 17.13 -16.08 -16.07
N ASP A 699 16.12 -15.41 -15.56
CA ASP A 699 16.01 -13.96 -15.37
C ASP A 699 15.76 -13.15 -16.66
N HIS A 700 15.77 -13.77 -17.84
CA HIS A 700 15.35 -13.08 -19.05
C HIS A 700 13.90 -12.63 -18.94
N VAL A 701 13.65 -11.38 -19.33
CA VAL A 701 12.31 -10.79 -19.42
C VAL A 701 11.88 -10.75 -20.87
N ILE A 702 10.72 -11.33 -21.17
CA ILE A 702 10.15 -11.41 -22.51
C ILE A 702 8.71 -10.90 -22.51
N GLN A 703 8.15 -10.69 -23.69
CA GLN A 703 6.71 -10.55 -23.91
C GLN A 703 6.18 -11.74 -24.71
N PHE A 704 5.19 -12.45 -24.17
CA PHE A 704 4.32 -13.24 -25.04
C PHE A 704 3.26 -12.30 -25.62
N GLU A 705 3.26 -12.17 -26.95
CA GLU A 705 2.36 -11.28 -27.68
C GLU A 705 0.92 -11.56 -27.27
N ARG A 706 0.18 -10.49 -26.91
CA ARG A 706 -1.20 -10.50 -26.41
C ARG A 706 -1.43 -11.15 -25.04
N LYS A 707 -0.47 -11.87 -24.45
CA LYS A 707 -0.59 -12.47 -23.10
C LYS A 707 0.01 -11.57 -22.00
N GLY A 708 1.15 -10.92 -22.23
CA GLY A 708 1.78 -10.05 -21.23
C GLY A 708 3.30 -10.22 -21.18
N TYR A 709 3.89 -9.67 -20.11
CA TYR A 709 5.33 -9.77 -19.86
C TYR A 709 5.60 -10.90 -18.89
N PHE A 710 6.69 -11.61 -19.11
CA PHE A 710 7.07 -12.76 -18.31
C PHE A 710 8.57 -12.72 -18.02
N ARG A 711 8.95 -13.20 -16.83
CA ARG A 711 10.34 -13.46 -16.46
C ARG A 711 10.57 -14.96 -16.39
N VAL A 712 11.65 -15.44 -16.98
CA VAL A 712 12.04 -16.85 -16.92
C VAL A 712 12.56 -17.16 -15.52
N ASP A 713 11.86 -17.98 -14.77
CA ASP A 713 12.30 -18.49 -13.47
C ASP A 713 13.11 -19.78 -13.64
N ARG A 714 12.64 -20.68 -14.50
CA ARG A 714 13.36 -21.90 -14.88
C ARG A 714 13.41 -22.02 -16.42
N PRO A 715 14.61 -22.02 -17.02
CA PRO A 715 14.78 -22.23 -18.45
C PRO A 715 14.24 -23.59 -18.90
N PHE A 716 13.94 -23.71 -20.19
CA PHE A 716 13.59 -24.96 -20.81
C PHE A 716 14.74 -25.98 -20.69
N GLN A 717 14.40 -27.20 -20.41
CA GLN A 717 15.30 -28.37 -20.46
C GLN A 717 14.54 -29.53 -21.08
N HIS A 718 15.21 -30.36 -21.88
CA HIS A 718 14.56 -31.53 -22.47
C HIS A 718 13.86 -32.38 -21.40
N GLY A 719 12.56 -32.59 -21.57
CA GLY A 719 11.69 -33.32 -20.66
C GLY A 719 11.12 -32.48 -19.49
N LYS A 720 11.45 -31.18 -19.40
CA LYS A 720 10.89 -30.28 -18.39
C LYS A 720 10.48 -28.93 -19.02
N PRO A 721 9.24 -28.46 -18.81
CA PRO A 721 8.80 -27.19 -19.35
C PRO A 721 9.63 -26.02 -18.78
N ALA A 722 9.77 -24.96 -19.56
CA ALA A 722 10.21 -23.69 -19.00
C ALA A 722 9.13 -23.14 -18.09
N VAL A 723 9.53 -22.52 -16.96
CA VAL A 723 8.61 -21.85 -16.03
C VAL A 723 8.81 -20.35 -16.11
N LEU A 724 7.74 -19.63 -16.41
CA LEU A 724 7.78 -18.18 -16.57
C LEU A 724 6.75 -17.51 -15.67
N PHE A 725 7.18 -16.50 -14.96
CA PHE A 725 6.33 -15.71 -14.04
C PHE A 725 5.78 -14.48 -14.74
N ASN A 726 4.48 -14.29 -14.66
CA ASN A 726 3.81 -13.09 -15.17
C ASN A 726 4.28 -11.85 -14.41
N ILE A 727 4.68 -10.82 -15.18
CA ILE A 727 5.04 -9.50 -14.66
C ILE A 727 3.83 -8.60 -14.81
N PRO A 728 3.24 -8.10 -13.71
CA PRO A 728 2.07 -7.23 -13.79
C PRO A 728 2.37 -5.94 -14.58
N THR A 729 1.36 -5.41 -15.25
CA THR A 729 1.50 -4.22 -16.10
C THR A 729 0.89 -2.95 -15.50
N GLY A 730 0.34 -3.04 -14.30
CA GLY A 730 -0.38 -1.95 -13.66
C GLY A 730 -1.78 -1.71 -14.24
N LYS A 731 -2.27 -2.60 -15.10
CA LYS A 731 -3.69 -2.66 -15.44
C LYS A 731 -4.39 -3.56 -14.40
N ALA A 732 -5.56 -3.14 -13.92
CA ALA A 732 -6.39 -4.03 -13.12
C ALA A 732 -6.63 -5.31 -13.94
N THR A 733 -6.27 -6.45 -13.39
CA THR A 733 -6.75 -7.75 -13.89
C THR A 733 -8.27 -7.75 -13.71
N LYS A 734 -8.97 -7.97 -14.82
CA LYS A 734 -10.44 -8.09 -14.83
C LYS A 734 -10.88 -9.34 -14.10
#